data_d2e9165076373bb666eb7bcf788e039b
#
_entry.id   d2e9165076373bb666eb7bcf788e039b
#
_cell.length_a   1.000
_cell.length_b   1.000
_cell.length_c   1.000
_cell.angle_alpha   90.00
_cell.angle_beta   90.00
_cell.angle_gamma   90.00
#
_symmetry.space_group_name_H-M   'P 1'
#
loop_
_entity.id
_entity.type
_entity.pdbx_description
1 polymer ?
#
loop_
_entity_poly.entity_id
_entity_poly.type
_entity_poly.pdbx_seq_one_letter_code
_entity_poly.pdbx_strand_id
1 'polypeptide(L)'
;MTAVSCGDLIEVVYTPDMRRKTFHYVLNTPACAPNIALAVGPFEIFVDPYMHEVTHFCLPQLLPSLKVSAKYMHEAFEFYEEILSNRYPYSCYKQVFVDEIDEDINAYATMSILNTNLLHSTAIIDQVYITKKAMAQAIAEQFFGCFISMHNWSDTWLPKGISTYLTGLYAKKCFGNNEYREWIQSELQEVVKYEEQFGGIILDPSQAPAPLPIAANTPAPAPRAPDPGFYFPIKNLHTMSPRYIEVLRKKAHLIMRMLEHRIGQELLLQVFNKQLSLAANAAQQKIESGLWSHMLISTNVFAKAIFTVTGKDMSVFIDQWVRTGGHAKFSLSFVFNRKRNTVELEIRQDTAHQRGIRKYVGPLVVNIQELDGTFKHTLQIEGTMARADITCHSKSRRNKKKKIPLCTGEEVDMDLSAMDDSPVLWIRLDPEMTIMRAVQIEQPDYQWQYQLRHERDVTAQLEAIVALQHHSTPATRLALTDTIENEHCYYKVRLRAAHCLTKVANAMVATWAGPPAMLAIFRKLFGSASCRRIIKQNNFSNFQHYFLQKTIPVAMAGLRNAHGICPPEVLAFLMDLFKYNDNSKNRYSDNYYRAALIEALGATVTPVISVQQGTAITAESLSIDTKAILEEVTRNLNLEKLLPCYKYTVSVACLKVIRILQKFGHLPSNPHIFRAYAAYGQFIDVRIAALEALVDFTRVDGKWEDLEFLLDMAEMDPHPGIRHRLVRLMVENPPFERAHKHRLDRPDLVDRIWNLINGMLSHDAKLRCDLVDLYYTLYGTKVPFCLPIPELATIMKPRKAGPPSPEREIKPVPVQHVKHETIDEIENSPAPNKRKSSPNRDPTGPPNSAEHGTEIKRQKIASNQDERGIPIPGEGKVKSEYYSDNSASLPGIMGTPGPVGFEPGMFKKDLEEHKPKSDSVNKSKKKKKDKKKHKHKHKHKHDHKHNKEKEKEKKEKDKGKDKEKDNKKDKDSSALKIKDETLSSASSSQSPEPTVTNEFLFP
;
A
#
# COMPACT_ATOMS: atom_id res chain seq x y z
N MET A 1 -3.86 22.38 29.81
CA MET A 1 -3.02 22.11 28.64
C MET A 1 -1.74 21.42 29.08
N THR A 2 -1.39 20.35 28.39
CA THR A 2 -0.15 19.58 28.58
C THR A 2 0.69 19.74 27.30
N ALA A 3 1.96 20.08 27.46
CA ALA A 3 2.92 20.10 26.37
C ALA A 3 3.72 18.80 26.41
N VAL A 4 3.88 18.13 25.28
CA VAL A 4 4.63 16.87 25.12
C VAL A 4 5.67 17.07 24.04
N SER A 5 6.93 16.74 24.34
CA SER A 5 8.05 16.86 23.41
C SER A 5 8.97 15.65 23.49
N CYS A 6 9.99 15.63 22.65
CA CYS A 6 11.01 14.59 22.63
C CYS A 6 11.86 14.57 23.89
N GLY A 7 12.36 13.38 24.29
CA GLY A 7 13.18 13.20 25.49
C GLY A 7 12.38 13.05 26.79
N ASP A 8 13.07 13.06 27.91
CA ASP A 8 12.48 12.89 29.22
C ASP A 8 11.99 14.22 29.79
N LEU A 9 10.81 14.22 30.43
CA LEU A 9 10.29 15.37 31.15
C LEU A 9 11.02 15.49 32.50
N ILE A 10 11.82 16.54 32.67
CA ILE A 10 12.60 16.77 33.88
C ILE A 10 11.77 17.50 34.92
N GLU A 11 11.11 18.59 34.53
CA GLU A 11 10.31 19.41 35.43
C GLU A 11 9.18 20.16 34.73
N VAL A 12 8.21 20.55 35.55
CA VAL A 12 7.11 21.45 35.15
C VAL A 12 7.10 22.65 36.12
N VAL A 13 7.44 23.81 35.60
CA VAL A 13 7.53 25.05 36.41
C VAL A 13 6.32 25.92 36.15
N TYR A 14 5.67 26.40 37.19
CA TYR A 14 4.57 27.37 37.11
C TYR A 14 5.10 28.79 37.28
N THR A 15 4.52 29.71 36.50
CA THR A 15 4.75 31.14 36.79
C THR A 15 4.14 31.50 38.14
N PRO A 16 4.67 32.56 38.82
CA PRO A 16 4.16 32.97 40.16
C PRO A 16 2.66 33.27 40.16
N ASP A 17 2.10 33.73 39.04
CA ASP A 17 0.66 33.98 38.84
C ASP A 17 -0.16 32.71 38.52
N MET A 18 0.47 31.54 38.45
CA MET A 18 -0.13 30.24 38.13
C MET A 18 -0.80 30.19 36.74
N ARG A 19 -0.62 31.19 35.88
CA ARG A 19 -1.28 31.28 34.56
C ARG A 19 -0.56 30.53 33.47
N ARG A 20 0.75 30.32 33.60
CA ARG A 20 1.60 29.66 32.61
C ARG A 20 2.33 28.50 33.22
N LYS A 21 2.63 27.52 32.40
CA LYS A 21 3.44 26.34 32.71
C LYS A 21 4.58 26.26 31.71
N THR A 22 5.78 26.00 32.23
CA THR A 22 6.96 25.67 31.40
C THR A 22 7.27 24.20 31.61
N PHE A 23 7.35 23.45 30.52
CA PHE A 23 7.72 22.05 30.51
C PHE A 23 9.16 21.94 30.02
N HIS A 24 10.04 21.37 30.84
CA HIS A 24 11.44 21.16 30.52
C HIS A 24 11.69 19.71 30.12
N TYR A 25 12.00 19.48 28.83
CA TYR A 25 12.34 18.19 28.26
C TYR A 25 13.82 18.13 27.91
N VAL A 26 14.47 17.00 28.21
CA VAL A 26 15.87 16.75 27.86
C VAL A 26 15.95 15.45 27.02
N LEU A 27 16.52 15.56 25.83
CA LEU A 27 16.85 14.43 24.99
C LEU A 27 18.36 14.18 25.08
N ASN A 28 18.73 13.11 25.80
CA ASN A 28 20.13 12.78 26.06
C ASN A 28 20.84 12.14 24.86
N THR A 29 20.06 11.55 23.96
CA THR A 29 20.57 10.92 22.73
C THR A 29 20.63 11.95 21.60
N PRO A 30 21.74 12.09 20.88
CA PRO A 30 21.81 12.96 19.71
C PRO A 30 20.74 12.63 18.68
N ALA A 31 20.07 13.65 18.18
CA ALA A 31 19.02 13.51 17.17
C ALA A 31 19.15 14.58 16.09
N CYS A 32 18.73 14.24 14.86
CA CYS A 32 18.63 15.22 13.78
C CYS A 32 17.48 16.20 14.06
N ALA A 33 17.64 17.45 13.66
CA ALA A 33 16.64 18.51 13.89
C ALA A 33 15.22 18.14 13.39
N PRO A 34 15.04 17.49 12.23
CA PRO A 34 13.73 17.03 11.76
C PRO A 34 13.04 16.01 12.67
N ASN A 35 13.80 15.34 13.53
CA ASN A 35 13.29 14.32 14.46
C ASN A 35 12.86 14.89 15.82
N ILE A 36 12.65 16.19 15.91
CA ILE A 36 12.17 16.86 17.12
C ILE A 36 10.74 17.36 16.90
N ALA A 37 9.87 17.04 17.84
CA ALA A 37 8.44 17.40 17.76
C ALA A 37 7.92 17.99 19.07
N LEU A 38 6.82 18.72 18.94
CA LEU A 38 6.08 19.31 20.06
C LEU A 38 4.59 19.15 19.78
N ALA A 39 3.85 18.66 20.77
CA ALA A 39 2.40 18.63 20.78
C ALA A 39 1.87 19.30 22.04
N VAL A 40 0.85 20.18 21.91
CA VAL A 40 0.25 20.89 23.02
C VAL A 40 -1.27 20.75 22.96
N GLY A 41 -1.86 20.22 24.02
CA GLY A 41 -3.30 20.00 24.05
C GLY A 41 -3.84 19.63 25.43
N PRO A 42 -5.15 19.46 25.56
CA PRO A 42 -5.79 18.99 26.80
C PRO A 42 -5.70 17.47 26.92
N PHE A 43 -4.48 16.94 26.79
CA PHE A 43 -4.25 15.49 26.76
C PHE A 43 -4.45 14.86 28.14
N GLU A 44 -5.11 13.72 28.16
CA GLU A 44 -5.08 12.76 29.23
C GLU A 44 -3.93 11.77 29.02
N ILE A 45 -3.29 11.37 30.12
CA ILE A 45 -2.08 10.57 30.13
C ILE A 45 -2.44 9.14 30.47
N PHE A 46 -2.02 8.19 29.66
CA PHE A 46 -2.17 6.77 29.92
C PHE A 46 -0.81 6.09 29.81
N VAL A 47 -0.30 5.57 30.93
CA VAL A 47 0.93 4.76 30.94
C VAL A 47 0.59 3.34 30.52
N ASP A 48 1.39 2.77 29.63
CA ASP A 48 1.16 1.39 29.19
C ASP A 48 1.32 0.42 30.38
N PRO A 49 0.37 -0.48 30.59
CA PRO A 49 0.39 -1.38 31.76
C PRO A 49 1.48 -2.44 31.69
N TYR A 50 2.06 -2.71 30.52
CA TYR A 50 3.10 -3.72 30.30
C TYR A 50 4.49 -3.12 30.19
N MET A 51 4.60 -1.87 29.72
CA MET A 51 5.85 -1.13 29.52
C MET A 51 5.73 0.26 30.11
N HIS A 52 6.26 0.48 31.31
CA HIS A 52 6.15 1.77 32.02
C HIS A 52 6.90 2.92 31.33
N GLU A 53 7.86 2.60 30.47
CA GLU A 53 8.59 3.57 29.64
C GLU A 53 7.72 4.14 28.53
N VAL A 54 6.58 3.50 28.25
CA VAL A 54 5.66 3.91 27.19
C VAL A 54 4.48 4.68 27.75
N THR A 55 4.27 5.88 27.22
CA THR A 55 3.19 6.76 27.66
C THR A 55 2.36 7.20 26.45
N HIS A 56 1.06 7.13 26.57
CA HIS A 56 0.11 7.54 25.55
C HIS A 56 -0.60 8.82 25.98
N PHE A 57 -0.85 9.69 25.02
CA PHE A 57 -1.53 10.97 25.19
C PHE A 57 -2.68 11.06 24.20
N CYS A 58 -3.89 11.29 24.66
CA CYS A 58 -5.06 11.50 23.85
C CYS A 58 -6.05 12.47 24.49
N LEU A 59 -7.06 12.88 23.73
CA LEU A 59 -8.19 13.61 24.33
C LEU A 59 -8.97 12.69 25.28
N PRO A 60 -9.52 13.21 26.39
CA PRO A 60 -10.17 12.39 27.43
C PRO A 60 -11.24 11.45 26.92
N GLN A 61 -12.06 11.89 25.95
CA GLN A 61 -13.13 11.09 25.35
C GLN A 61 -12.63 9.89 24.54
N LEU A 62 -11.38 9.89 24.09
CA LEU A 62 -10.78 8.83 23.27
C LEU A 62 -10.06 7.75 24.10
N LEU A 63 -9.88 7.99 25.40
CA LEU A 63 -9.15 7.09 26.29
C LEU A 63 -9.64 5.63 26.26
N PRO A 64 -10.95 5.32 26.22
CA PRO A 64 -11.44 3.94 26.11
C PRO A 64 -10.98 3.26 24.81
N SER A 65 -11.02 3.97 23.68
CA SER A 65 -10.56 3.48 22.38
C SER A 65 -9.05 3.32 22.35
N LEU A 66 -8.30 4.23 22.94
CA LEU A 66 -6.84 4.14 23.09
C LEU A 66 -6.42 2.87 23.83
N LYS A 67 -7.03 2.58 24.98
CA LYS A 67 -6.74 1.37 25.76
C LYS A 67 -6.94 0.09 24.98
N VAL A 68 -7.90 0.07 24.06
CA VAL A 68 -8.16 -1.08 23.16
C VAL A 68 -7.11 -1.14 22.05
N SER A 69 -6.85 -0.01 21.40
CA SER A 69 -5.99 0.07 20.22
C SER A 69 -4.51 -0.18 20.57
N ALA A 70 -4.05 0.30 21.73
CA ALA A 70 -2.66 0.16 22.16
C ALA A 70 -2.36 -1.16 22.91
N LYS A 71 -3.38 -1.96 23.22
CA LYS A 71 -3.29 -3.13 24.12
C LYS A 71 -2.12 -4.09 23.82
N TYR A 72 -1.75 -4.25 22.54
CA TYR A 72 -0.74 -5.22 22.10
C TYR A 72 0.54 -4.55 21.58
N MET A 73 0.79 -3.29 21.96
CA MET A 73 1.93 -2.56 21.44
C MET A 73 3.26 -3.08 21.99
N HIS A 74 3.29 -3.51 23.25
CA HIS A 74 4.46 -4.14 23.87
C HIS A 74 4.97 -5.35 23.08
N GLU A 75 4.08 -6.15 22.46
CA GLU A 75 4.47 -7.28 21.60
C GLU A 75 5.34 -6.84 20.40
N ALA A 76 5.16 -5.61 19.91
CA ALA A 76 5.97 -5.08 18.82
C ALA A 76 7.36 -4.65 19.28
N PHE A 77 7.48 -4.04 20.48
CA PHE A 77 8.77 -3.73 21.08
C PHE A 77 9.58 -4.98 21.33
N GLU A 78 9.01 -5.96 22.06
CA GLU A 78 9.65 -7.25 22.33
C GLU A 78 10.12 -7.93 21.04
N PHE A 79 9.29 -7.93 20.01
CA PHE A 79 9.64 -8.52 18.72
C PHE A 79 10.80 -7.82 18.04
N TYR A 80 10.83 -6.47 18.02
CA TYR A 80 11.93 -5.76 17.39
C TYR A 80 13.23 -5.88 18.18
N GLU A 81 13.18 -5.85 19.50
CA GLU A 81 14.36 -6.08 20.35
C GLU A 81 14.92 -7.49 20.15
N GLU A 82 14.05 -8.50 20.05
CA GLU A 82 14.44 -9.88 19.79
C GLU A 82 15.14 -10.04 18.43
N ILE A 83 14.50 -9.62 17.34
CA ILE A 83 15.05 -9.85 15.98
C ILE A 83 16.27 -8.99 15.69
N LEU A 84 16.36 -7.78 16.26
CA LEU A 84 17.48 -6.88 16.08
C LEU A 84 18.59 -7.19 17.09
N SER A 85 18.34 -8.00 18.13
CA SER A 85 19.24 -8.27 19.25
C SER A 85 19.81 -7.00 19.84
N ASN A 86 19.02 -5.94 19.89
CA ASN A 86 19.32 -4.63 20.45
C ASN A 86 18.09 -4.11 21.19
N ARG A 87 18.31 -3.49 22.32
CA ARG A 87 17.25 -2.82 23.05
C ARG A 87 16.80 -1.55 22.34
N TYR A 88 15.61 -1.11 22.68
CA TYR A 88 15.12 0.20 22.26
C TYR A 88 16.11 1.30 22.66
N PRO A 89 16.50 2.20 21.71
CA PRO A 89 17.67 3.05 21.90
C PRO A 89 17.45 4.28 22.80
N TYR A 90 16.25 4.49 23.31
CA TYR A 90 15.88 5.62 24.14
C TYR A 90 15.34 5.19 25.49
N SER A 91 15.28 6.14 26.45
CA SER A 91 14.77 5.94 27.81
C SER A 91 13.25 5.91 27.91
N CYS A 92 12.54 6.53 26.97
CA CYS A 92 11.08 6.65 26.97
C CYS A 92 10.51 6.60 25.54
N TYR A 93 9.23 6.27 25.44
CA TYR A 93 8.49 6.38 24.20
C TYR A 93 7.11 6.99 24.44
N LYS A 94 6.74 7.95 23.62
CA LYS A 94 5.47 8.68 23.73
C LYS A 94 4.67 8.53 22.47
N GLN A 95 3.40 8.22 22.60
CA GLN A 95 2.42 8.27 21.50
C GLN A 95 1.41 9.38 21.79
N VAL A 96 1.32 10.36 20.90
CA VAL A 96 0.38 11.47 21.01
C VAL A 96 -0.63 11.36 19.88
N PHE A 97 -1.89 11.15 20.23
CA PHE A 97 -2.98 11.05 19.28
C PHE A 97 -3.60 12.42 19.05
N VAL A 98 -3.49 12.89 17.81
CA VAL A 98 -3.89 14.23 17.39
C VAL A 98 -4.94 14.13 16.27
N ASP A 99 -5.92 14.99 16.31
CA ASP A 99 -6.91 15.17 15.26
C ASP A 99 -6.39 16.17 14.20
N GLU A 100 -7.02 16.19 13.03
CA GLU A 100 -6.66 17.07 11.90
C GLU A 100 -5.21 16.97 11.45
N ILE A 101 -4.57 15.83 11.63
CA ILE A 101 -3.23 15.55 11.10
C ILE A 101 -3.33 14.92 9.70
N ASP A 102 -2.40 15.29 8.83
CA ASP A 102 -2.41 14.87 7.42
C ASP A 102 -2.07 13.37 7.24
N GLU A 103 -1.14 12.86 8.06
CA GLU A 103 -0.67 11.47 7.96
C GLU A 103 -1.03 10.67 9.21
N ASP A 104 -1.22 9.36 9.03
CA ASP A 104 -1.56 8.48 10.16
C ASP A 104 -0.42 8.35 11.17
N ILE A 105 0.84 8.47 10.73
CA ILE A 105 2.03 8.30 11.55
C ILE A 105 3.07 9.37 11.22
N ASN A 106 3.56 10.05 12.26
CA ASN A 106 4.75 10.87 12.18
C ASN A 106 5.68 10.49 13.35
N ALA A 107 6.80 9.84 13.05
CA ALA A 107 7.76 9.40 14.03
C ALA A 107 8.86 10.45 14.26
N TYR A 108 9.14 10.71 15.53
CA TYR A 108 10.19 11.61 16.01
C TYR A 108 10.97 10.93 17.12
N ALA A 109 12.15 11.42 17.47
CA ALA A 109 12.96 10.81 18.52
C ALA A 109 12.18 10.69 19.85
N THR A 110 12.00 9.49 20.35
CA THR A 110 11.21 9.16 21.56
C THR A 110 9.72 9.44 21.49
N MET A 111 9.20 9.89 20.35
CA MET A 111 7.81 10.33 20.24
C MET A 111 7.24 9.98 18.87
N SER A 112 5.98 9.59 18.83
CA SER A 112 5.21 9.49 17.59
C SER A 112 3.90 10.26 17.72
N ILE A 113 3.61 11.11 16.74
CA ILE A 113 2.33 11.79 16.59
C ILE A 113 1.48 10.98 15.64
N LEU A 114 0.35 10.51 16.12
CA LEU A 114 -0.53 9.55 15.46
C LEU A 114 -1.91 10.15 15.25
N ASN A 115 -2.56 9.75 14.16
CA ASN A 115 -3.92 10.19 13.86
C ASN A 115 -4.94 9.51 14.79
N THR A 116 -5.89 10.28 15.34
CA THR A 116 -7.01 9.74 16.14
C THR A 116 -7.85 8.72 15.37
N ASN A 117 -7.83 8.75 14.04
CA ASN A 117 -8.48 7.78 13.16
C ASN A 117 -7.94 6.34 13.32
N LEU A 118 -6.79 6.15 13.93
CA LEU A 118 -6.25 4.84 14.26
C LEU A 118 -6.94 4.22 15.47
N LEU A 119 -7.59 5.02 16.31
CA LEU A 119 -8.23 4.54 17.53
C LEU A 119 -9.58 3.88 17.22
N HIS A 120 -9.83 2.75 17.85
CA HIS A 120 -11.07 1.99 17.65
C HIS A 120 -11.48 1.25 18.91
N SER A 121 -12.76 0.90 18.99
CA SER A 121 -13.30 0.01 20.03
C SER A 121 -13.15 -1.46 19.63
N THR A 122 -13.40 -2.37 20.59
CA THR A 122 -13.41 -3.82 20.33
C THR A 122 -14.51 -4.27 19.37
N ALA A 123 -15.50 -3.41 19.11
CA ALA A 123 -16.60 -3.72 18.20
C ALA A 123 -16.20 -3.58 16.71
N ILE A 124 -15.10 -2.92 16.42
CA ILE A 124 -14.66 -2.66 15.03
C ILE A 124 -13.65 -3.70 14.60
N ILE A 125 -14.01 -4.52 13.61
CA ILE A 125 -13.15 -5.59 13.07
C ILE A 125 -12.14 -5.02 12.07
N ASP A 126 -12.60 -4.23 11.12
CA ASP A 126 -11.84 -3.78 9.93
C ASP A 126 -10.63 -2.90 10.28
N GLN A 127 -10.68 -2.18 11.41
CA GLN A 127 -9.64 -1.23 11.79
C GLN A 127 -8.44 -1.86 12.51
N VAL A 128 -8.61 -3.00 13.15
CA VAL A 128 -7.59 -3.60 14.05
C VAL A 128 -6.27 -3.87 13.34
N TYR A 129 -6.33 -4.42 12.12
CA TYR A 129 -5.13 -4.68 11.32
C TYR A 129 -4.38 -3.39 10.97
N ILE A 130 -5.11 -2.37 10.51
CA ILE A 130 -4.55 -1.08 10.11
C ILE A 130 -3.84 -0.44 11.30
N THR A 131 -4.52 -0.35 12.43
CA THR A 131 -3.99 0.24 13.67
C THR A 131 -2.75 -0.51 14.17
N LYS A 132 -2.81 -1.84 14.24
CA LYS A 132 -1.69 -2.64 14.74
C LYS A 132 -0.45 -2.50 13.84
N LYS A 133 -0.65 -2.50 12.51
CA LYS A 133 0.42 -2.27 11.55
C LYS A 133 1.00 -0.86 11.66
N ALA A 134 0.15 0.16 11.80
CA ALA A 134 0.56 1.55 11.93
C ALA A 134 1.40 1.78 13.21
N MET A 135 0.95 1.27 14.34
CA MET A 135 1.71 1.37 15.59
C MET A 135 3.05 0.64 15.53
N ALA A 136 3.09 -0.54 14.90
CA ALA A 136 4.34 -1.27 14.70
C ALA A 136 5.30 -0.51 13.77
N GLN A 137 4.80 0.14 12.72
CA GLN A 137 5.60 0.99 11.84
C GLN A 137 6.19 2.17 12.61
N ALA A 138 5.41 2.83 13.46
CA ALA A 138 5.87 3.95 14.27
C ALA A 138 7.03 3.54 15.22
N ILE A 139 6.98 2.33 15.76
CA ILE A 139 8.08 1.79 16.61
C ILE A 139 9.30 1.42 15.75
N ALA A 140 9.10 0.78 14.58
CA ALA A 140 10.21 0.44 13.69
C ALA A 140 10.97 1.69 13.21
N GLU A 141 10.27 2.81 12.98
CA GLU A 141 10.85 4.09 12.60
C GLU A 141 11.66 4.73 13.74
N GLN A 142 11.44 4.36 15.02
CA GLN A 142 12.30 4.80 16.11
C GLN A 142 13.73 4.27 15.96
N PHE A 143 13.89 3.02 15.52
CA PHE A 143 15.20 2.41 15.27
C PHE A 143 15.86 2.93 13.99
N PHE A 144 15.12 2.90 12.87
CA PHE A 144 15.59 3.34 11.56
C PHE A 144 14.68 4.44 10.99
N GLY A 145 15.08 5.67 11.17
CA GLY A 145 14.37 6.89 10.87
C GLY A 145 14.71 7.97 11.90
N CYS A 146 14.52 7.67 13.17
CA CYS A 146 14.80 8.60 14.26
C CYS A 146 16.20 8.40 14.86
N PHE A 147 16.54 7.20 15.34
CA PHE A 147 17.82 6.91 15.97
C PHE A 147 18.94 6.80 14.92
N ILE A 148 18.77 5.98 13.92
CA ILE A 148 19.62 6.00 12.73
C ILE A 148 18.87 6.74 11.63
N SER A 149 19.35 7.94 11.34
CA SER A 149 18.78 8.80 10.30
C SER A 149 19.53 8.67 8.98
N MET A 150 18.95 9.16 7.88
CA MET A 150 19.65 9.18 6.60
C MET A 150 20.77 10.21 6.57
N HIS A 151 21.83 9.92 5.81
CA HIS A 151 22.92 10.85 5.63
C HIS A 151 22.54 11.98 4.64
N ASN A 152 21.93 11.61 3.52
CA ASN A 152 21.43 12.53 2.52
C ASN A 152 20.02 12.15 2.09
N TRP A 153 19.33 13.06 1.40
CA TRP A 153 18.02 12.75 0.83
C TRP A 153 18.02 11.53 -0.10
N SER A 154 19.07 11.35 -0.90
CA SER A 154 19.25 10.17 -1.76
C SER A 154 19.31 8.84 -1.00
N ASP A 155 19.57 8.89 0.30
CA ASP A 155 19.62 7.71 1.16
C ASP A 155 18.29 7.44 1.90
N THR A 156 17.25 8.25 1.66
CA THR A 156 15.91 8.12 2.29
C THR A 156 15.31 6.73 2.16
N TRP A 157 15.60 6.03 1.07
CA TRP A 157 15.09 4.69 0.83
C TRP A 157 15.54 3.67 1.89
N LEU A 158 16.68 3.89 2.54
CA LEU A 158 17.22 2.98 3.57
C LEU A 158 16.36 2.98 4.84
N PRO A 159 16.19 4.09 5.59
CA PRO A 159 15.36 4.05 6.77
C PRO A 159 13.90 3.70 6.47
N LYS A 160 13.32 4.19 5.37
CA LYS A 160 11.97 3.83 4.96
C LYS A 160 11.84 2.35 4.57
N GLY A 161 12.81 1.81 3.85
CA GLY A 161 12.82 0.42 3.45
C GLY A 161 13.05 -0.54 4.63
N ILE A 162 13.99 -0.22 5.51
CA ILE A 162 14.31 -1.06 6.68
C ILE A 162 13.14 -1.06 7.67
N SER A 163 12.58 0.10 8.03
CA SER A 163 11.45 0.17 8.96
C SER A 163 10.21 -0.55 8.43
N THR A 164 9.91 -0.40 7.13
CA THR A 164 8.78 -1.11 6.51
C THR A 164 9.04 -2.62 6.42
N TYR A 165 10.28 -3.05 6.16
CA TYR A 165 10.66 -4.46 6.18
C TYR A 165 10.50 -5.08 7.59
N LEU A 166 10.94 -4.39 8.64
CA LEU A 166 10.75 -4.82 10.02
C LEU A 166 9.25 -4.93 10.38
N THR A 167 8.45 -3.95 9.95
CA THR A 167 6.99 -3.99 10.09
C THR A 167 6.39 -5.18 9.35
N GLY A 168 6.92 -5.52 8.19
CA GLY A 168 6.54 -6.71 7.42
C GLY A 168 6.81 -8.01 8.18
N LEU A 169 7.96 -8.13 8.82
CA LEU A 169 8.28 -9.29 9.67
C LEU A 169 7.34 -9.41 10.87
N TYR A 170 7.02 -8.27 11.52
CA TYR A 170 6.04 -8.24 12.61
C TYR A 170 4.64 -8.62 12.12
N ALA A 171 4.19 -8.07 10.99
CA ALA A 171 2.91 -8.44 10.38
C ALA A 171 2.86 -9.93 10.03
N LYS A 172 3.95 -10.51 9.53
CA LYS A 172 4.08 -11.95 9.28
C LYS A 172 3.92 -12.77 10.57
N LYS A 173 4.49 -12.33 11.70
CA LYS A 173 4.33 -12.96 13.03
C LYS A 173 2.89 -12.87 13.51
N CYS A 174 2.25 -11.70 13.39
CA CYS A 174 0.92 -11.44 13.95
C CYS A 174 -0.23 -11.97 13.10
N PHE A 175 -0.13 -11.84 11.78
CA PHE A 175 -1.22 -12.11 10.82
C PHE A 175 -0.93 -13.30 9.90
N GLY A 176 0.27 -13.85 9.98
CA GLY A 176 0.69 -15.03 9.25
C GLY A 176 1.30 -14.77 7.88
N ASN A 177 1.85 -15.84 7.31
CA ASN A 177 2.60 -15.76 6.06
C ASN A 177 1.70 -15.41 4.85
N ASN A 178 0.43 -15.83 4.86
CA ASN A 178 -0.50 -15.56 3.76
C ASN A 178 -0.76 -14.06 3.61
N GLU A 179 -0.97 -13.35 4.74
CA GLU A 179 -1.15 -11.90 4.74
C GLU A 179 0.12 -11.19 4.27
N TYR A 180 1.28 -11.63 4.75
CA TYR A 180 2.55 -11.04 4.35
C TYR A 180 2.84 -11.21 2.85
N ARG A 181 2.62 -12.41 2.30
CA ARG A 181 2.84 -12.68 0.86
C ARG A 181 1.89 -11.88 -0.03
N GLU A 182 0.63 -11.79 0.37
CA GLU A 182 -0.36 -10.99 -0.37
C GLU A 182 0.01 -9.50 -0.33
N TRP A 183 0.46 -9.00 0.82
CA TRP A 183 0.93 -7.62 0.93
C TRP A 183 2.12 -7.34 0.00
N ILE A 184 3.14 -8.21 -0.02
CA ILE A 184 4.29 -8.09 -0.93
C ILE A 184 3.84 -8.09 -2.41
N GLN A 185 2.91 -8.97 -2.78
CA GLN A 185 2.38 -9.03 -4.15
C GLN A 185 1.63 -7.74 -4.52
N SER A 186 0.85 -7.21 -3.60
CA SER A 186 0.12 -5.94 -3.80
C SER A 186 1.08 -4.77 -4.00
N GLU A 187 2.10 -4.63 -3.14
CA GLU A 187 3.12 -3.58 -3.29
C GLU A 187 3.89 -3.69 -4.61
N LEU A 188 4.26 -4.93 -4.99
CA LEU A 188 4.93 -5.16 -6.28
C LEU A 188 4.06 -4.71 -7.46
N GLN A 189 2.78 -5.05 -7.45
CA GLN A 189 1.84 -4.64 -8.50
C GLN A 189 1.64 -3.12 -8.54
N GLU A 190 1.58 -2.47 -7.39
CA GLU A 190 1.44 -1.00 -7.30
C GLU A 190 2.69 -0.27 -7.81
N VAL A 191 3.89 -0.74 -7.45
CA VAL A 191 5.15 -0.18 -7.96
C VAL A 191 5.25 -0.36 -9.46
N VAL A 192 4.96 -1.55 -9.99
CA VAL A 192 4.94 -1.83 -11.43
C VAL A 192 3.97 -0.90 -12.16
N LYS A 193 2.74 -0.79 -11.69
CA LYS A 193 1.72 0.09 -12.27
C LYS A 193 2.16 1.56 -12.29
N TYR A 194 2.77 2.03 -11.20
CA TYR A 194 3.28 3.39 -11.13
C TYR A 194 4.42 3.61 -12.13
N GLU A 195 5.38 2.69 -12.19
CA GLU A 195 6.52 2.81 -13.09
C GLU A 195 6.11 2.74 -14.58
N GLU A 196 5.12 1.92 -14.94
CA GLU A 196 4.55 1.90 -16.30
C GLU A 196 3.88 3.23 -16.67
N GLN A 197 3.24 3.88 -15.70
CA GLN A 197 2.51 5.14 -15.92
C GLN A 197 3.42 6.37 -15.97
N PHE A 198 4.37 6.48 -15.02
CA PHE A 198 5.15 7.70 -14.78
C PHE A 198 6.64 7.57 -15.12
N GLY A 199 7.18 6.36 -15.14
CA GLY A 199 8.61 6.10 -15.31
C GLY A 199 9.24 5.38 -14.12
N GLY A 200 10.43 4.86 -14.30
CA GLY A 200 11.15 4.09 -13.30
C GLY A 200 11.60 4.94 -12.11
N ILE A 201 11.43 4.41 -10.90
CA ILE A 201 11.88 5.05 -9.65
C ILE A 201 13.33 4.67 -9.39
N ILE A 202 14.18 5.69 -9.22
CA ILE A 202 15.58 5.55 -8.80
C ILE A 202 15.64 5.83 -7.30
N LEU A 203 16.07 4.84 -6.51
CA LEU A 203 16.12 4.97 -5.05
C LEU A 203 17.31 5.82 -4.58
N ASP A 204 18.50 5.61 -5.17
CA ASP A 204 19.70 6.43 -4.95
C ASP A 204 20.14 7.13 -6.25
N PRO A 205 19.72 8.37 -6.46
CA PRO A 205 20.07 9.13 -7.65
C PRO A 205 21.44 9.83 -7.57
N SER A 206 22.15 9.73 -6.45
CA SER A 206 23.40 10.49 -6.21
C SER A 206 24.52 10.12 -7.19
N GLN A 207 24.49 8.88 -7.71
CA GLN A 207 25.47 8.34 -8.65
C GLN A 207 24.82 7.91 -9.98
N ALA A 208 23.60 8.36 -10.26
CA ALA A 208 23.00 8.15 -11.56
C ALA A 208 23.90 8.79 -12.64
N PRO A 209 24.21 8.07 -13.74
CA PRO A 209 25.05 8.63 -14.80
C PRO A 209 24.41 9.94 -15.27
N ALA A 210 25.22 11.02 -15.26
CA ALA A 210 24.79 12.29 -15.82
C ALA A 210 24.37 12.06 -17.28
N PRO A 211 23.26 12.64 -17.74
CA PRO A 211 22.91 12.57 -19.14
C PRO A 211 24.13 13.06 -19.94
N LEU A 212 24.62 12.19 -20.85
CA LEU A 212 25.77 12.51 -21.69
C LEU A 212 25.53 13.89 -22.32
N PRO A 213 26.50 14.84 -22.23
CA PRO A 213 26.37 16.13 -22.86
C PRO A 213 26.15 15.89 -24.35
N ILE A 214 25.03 16.34 -24.87
CA ILE A 214 24.73 16.28 -26.30
C ILE A 214 25.84 17.10 -26.97
N ALA A 215 26.73 16.44 -27.71
CA ALA A 215 27.73 17.11 -28.48
C ALA A 215 27.01 18.06 -29.44
N ALA A 216 27.42 19.32 -29.43
CA ALA A 216 26.77 20.44 -30.11
C ALA A 216 26.62 20.29 -31.63
N ASN A 217 27.15 19.23 -32.24
CA ASN A 217 27.23 19.02 -33.67
C ASN A 217 26.59 17.74 -34.20
N THR A 218 25.76 17.03 -33.43
CA THR A 218 24.98 15.93 -33.94
C THR A 218 23.58 16.40 -34.38
N PRO A 219 23.14 16.05 -35.61
CA PRO A 219 21.76 16.36 -36.04
C PRO A 219 20.79 15.80 -34.99
N ALA A 220 19.82 16.63 -34.61
CA ALA A 220 18.84 16.28 -33.60
C ALA A 220 18.31 14.86 -33.87
N PRO A 221 18.51 13.93 -32.97
CA PRO A 221 17.91 12.60 -33.13
C PRO A 221 16.40 12.76 -33.12
N ALA A 222 15.72 11.91 -33.92
CA ALA A 222 14.26 11.82 -33.92
C ALA A 222 13.75 11.83 -32.46
N PRO A 223 12.54 12.38 -32.19
CA PRO A 223 12.04 12.56 -30.82
C PRO A 223 12.18 11.23 -30.10
N ARG A 224 13.18 11.16 -29.22
CA ARG A 224 13.41 10.00 -28.37
C ARG A 224 12.17 9.85 -27.52
N ALA A 225 11.71 8.60 -27.39
CA ALA A 225 10.77 8.25 -26.34
C ALA A 225 11.21 8.91 -25.03
N PRO A 226 10.26 9.50 -24.26
CA PRO A 226 10.62 10.21 -23.04
C PRO A 226 11.49 9.29 -22.18
N ASP A 227 12.57 9.88 -21.68
CA ASP A 227 13.51 9.24 -20.79
C ASP A 227 12.75 8.39 -19.75
N PRO A 228 13.03 7.10 -19.57
CA PRO A 228 12.41 6.28 -18.54
C PRO A 228 12.75 6.78 -17.12
N GLY A 229 13.61 7.80 -16.99
CA GLY A 229 13.91 8.47 -15.75
C GLY A 229 12.73 9.28 -15.22
N PHE A 230 12.79 9.57 -13.95
CA PHE A 230 11.83 10.43 -13.27
C PHE A 230 12.04 11.89 -13.73
N TYR A 231 10.98 12.60 -14.07
CA TYR A 231 11.07 13.94 -14.67
C TYR A 231 11.27 15.08 -13.69
N PHE A 232 11.17 14.81 -12.36
CA PHE A 232 11.50 15.80 -11.34
C PHE A 232 12.95 15.67 -10.89
N PRO A 233 13.72 16.79 -10.82
CA PRO A 233 15.04 16.76 -10.21
C PRO A 233 14.93 16.40 -8.72
N ILE A 234 15.52 15.30 -8.31
CA ILE A 234 15.44 14.79 -6.92
C ILE A 234 16.06 15.78 -5.91
N LYS A 235 16.97 16.66 -6.36
CA LYS A 235 17.54 17.72 -5.52
C LYS A 235 16.52 18.79 -5.08
N ASN A 236 15.40 18.89 -5.76
CA ASN A 236 14.35 19.86 -5.47
C ASN A 236 13.16 19.17 -4.79
N LEU A 237 13.24 18.96 -3.49
CA LEU A 237 12.21 18.28 -2.70
C LEU A 237 10.80 18.86 -2.87
N HIS A 238 10.72 20.18 -3.03
CA HIS A 238 9.45 20.88 -3.24
C HIS A 238 8.82 20.65 -4.63
N THR A 239 9.43 19.81 -5.46
CA THR A 239 8.87 19.37 -6.75
C THR A 239 8.62 17.87 -6.81
N MET A 240 8.82 17.14 -5.72
CA MET A 240 8.56 15.71 -5.66
C MET A 240 7.12 15.43 -5.26
N SER A 241 6.44 14.64 -6.07
CA SER A 241 5.07 14.23 -5.78
C SER A 241 5.00 13.38 -4.50
N PRO A 242 4.05 13.64 -3.59
CA PRO A 242 3.78 12.78 -2.44
C PRO A 242 3.54 11.32 -2.85
N ARG A 243 2.87 11.09 -3.97
CA ARG A 243 2.66 9.76 -4.53
C ARG A 243 3.98 9.07 -4.91
N TYR A 244 4.94 9.81 -5.41
CA TYR A 244 6.28 9.27 -5.67
C TYR A 244 6.94 8.76 -4.40
N ILE A 245 6.89 9.53 -3.31
CA ILE A 245 7.47 9.15 -2.01
C ILE A 245 6.81 7.88 -1.46
N GLU A 246 5.49 7.78 -1.59
CA GLU A 246 4.73 6.59 -1.20
C GLU A 246 5.23 5.34 -1.95
N VAL A 247 5.30 5.42 -3.28
CA VAL A 247 5.74 4.30 -4.11
C VAL A 247 7.24 4.02 -3.91
N LEU A 248 8.07 5.04 -3.67
CA LEU A 248 9.48 4.89 -3.30
C LEU A 248 9.62 4.04 -2.03
N ARG A 249 8.81 4.29 -0.99
CA ARG A 249 8.81 3.49 0.23
C ARG A 249 8.45 2.03 -0.04
N LYS A 250 7.40 1.76 -0.84
CA LYS A 250 7.01 0.40 -1.25
C LYS A 250 8.13 -0.28 -2.03
N LYS A 251 8.76 0.42 -2.98
CA LYS A 251 9.90 -0.10 -3.72
C LYS A 251 11.09 -0.39 -2.80
N ALA A 252 11.40 0.50 -1.86
CA ALA A 252 12.47 0.31 -0.89
C ALA A 252 12.24 -0.93 0.00
N HIS A 253 11.01 -1.17 0.44
CA HIS A 253 10.64 -2.39 1.16
C HIS A 253 10.90 -3.65 0.31
N LEU A 254 10.45 -3.64 -0.94
CA LEU A 254 10.69 -4.77 -1.87
C LEU A 254 12.18 -5.02 -2.10
N ILE A 255 12.99 -3.96 -2.20
CA ILE A 255 14.45 -4.10 -2.32
C ILE A 255 15.07 -4.72 -1.07
N MET A 256 14.63 -4.35 0.14
CA MET A 256 15.09 -5.01 1.38
C MET A 256 14.74 -6.50 1.38
N ARG A 257 13.54 -6.85 0.91
CA ARG A 257 13.14 -8.25 0.77
C ARG A 257 13.97 -8.99 -0.31
N MET A 258 14.30 -8.33 -1.42
CA MET A 258 15.19 -8.90 -2.43
C MET A 258 16.61 -9.14 -1.88
N LEU A 259 17.11 -8.26 -1.00
CA LEU A 259 18.35 -8.45 -0.27
C LEU A 259 18.26 -9.65 0.68
N GLU A 260 17.17 -9.77 1.44
CA GLU A 260 16.92 -10.94 2.29
C GLU A 260 17.06 -12.25 1.50
N HIS A 261 16.47 -12.35 0.32
CA HIS A 261 16.57 -13.54 -0.52
C HIS A 261 17.99 -13.83 -1.02
N ARG A 262 18.82 -12.80 -1.18
CA ARG A 262 20.21 -12.95 -1.66
C ARG A 262 21.20 -13.32 -0.56
N ILE A 263 21.03 -12.77 0.60
CA ILE A 263 22.00 -12.93 1.70
C ILE A 263 21.48 -13.83 2.83
N GLY A 264 20.18 -13.97 2.99
CA GLY A 264 19.49 -14.64 4.08
C GLY A 264 18.98 -13.67 5.14
N GLN A 265 17.81 -13.98 5.73
CA GLN A 265 17.16 -13.13 6.75
C GLN A 265 18.07 -12.89 7.96
N GLU A 266 18.67 -13.95 8.50
CA GLU A 266 19.54 -13.85 9.68
C GLU A 266 20.73 -12.91 9.45
N LEU A 267 21.41 -13.02 8.30
CA LEU A 267 22.54 -12.16 7.97
C LEU A 267 22.10 -10.70 7.73
N LEU A 268 20.94 -10.47 7.14
CA LEU A 268 20.41 -9.11 6.98
C LEU A 268 20.10 -8.48 8.33
N LEU A 269 19.49 -9.22 9.25
CA LEU A 269 19.24 -8.75 10.61
C LEU A 269 20.54 -8.49 11.40
N GLN A 270 21.59 -9.30 11.17
CA GLN A 270 22.92 -9.04 11.74
C GLN A 270 23.55 -7.75 11.18
N VAL A 271 23.30 -7.40 9.91
CA VAL A 271 23.73 -6.10 9.36
C VAL A 271 23.04 -4.96 10.10
N PHE A 272 21.74 -5.05 10.34
CA PHE A 272 20.99 -4.04 11.11
C PHE A 272 21.45 -3.97 12.55
N ASN A 273 21.66 -5.10 13.22
CA ASN A 273 22.22 -5.19 14.57
C ASN A 273 23.57 -4.48 14.66
N LYS A 274 24.48 -4.74 13.73
CA LYS A 274 25.80 -4.10 13.68
C LYS A 274 25.69 -2.59 13.57
N GLN A 275 24.78 -2.08 12.70
CA GLN A 275 24.60 -0.64 12.54
C GLN A 275 24.03 -0.01 13.82
N LEU A 276 23.02 -0.64 14.44
CA LEU A 276 22.46 -0.18 15.71
C LEU A 276 23.49 -0.18 16.83
N SER A 277 24.32 -1.20 16.93
CA SER A 277 25.38 -1.30 17.94
C SER A 277 26.45 -0.21 17.76
N LEU A 278 26.83 0.10 16.52
CA LEU A 278 27.75 1.19 16.23
C LEU A 278 27.13 2.56 16.57
N ALA A 279 25.86 2.75 16.22
CA ALA A 279 25.13 3.97 16.55
C ALA A 279 24.93 4.15 18.05
N ALA A 280 24.61 3.07 18.78
CA ALA A 280 24.49 3.08 20.25
C ALA A 280 25.81 3.45 20.94
N ASN A 281 26.93 2.92 20.46
CA ASN A 281 28.26 3.30 20.93
C ASN A 281 28.57 4.78 20.65
N ALA A 282 28.20 5.26 19.44
CA ALA A 282 28.40 6.65 19.04
C ALA A 282 27.56 7.63 19.88
N ALA A 283 26.32 7.24 20.22
CA ALA A 283 25.41 8.06 21.03
C ALA A 283 25.92 8.31 22.46
N GLN A 284 26.78 7.41 22.99
CA GLN A 284 27.38 7.54 24.33
C GLN A 284 28.66 8.40 24.32
N GLN A 285 29.19 8.72 23.15
CA GLN A 285 30.41 9.50 23.00
C GLN A 285 30.10 11.01 22.93
N LYS A 286 31.13 11.82 23.29
CA LYS A 286 31.05 13.25 23.09
C LYS A 286 30.91 13.57 21.59
N ILE A 287 30.16 14.62 21.29
CA ILE A 287 29.91 15.08 19.89
C ILE A 287 31.24 15.37 19.15
N GLU A 288 32.26 15.81 19.87
CA GLU A 288 33.59 16.10 19.34
C GLU A 288 34.33 14.89 18.78
N SER A 289 33.91 13.65 19.13
CA SER A 289 34.59 12.42 18.70
C SER A 289 34.43 12.09 17.20
N GLY A 290 33.55 12.75 16.51
CA GLY A 290 33.24 12.45 15.09
C GLY A 290 32.52 11.13 14.86
N LEU A 291 32.32 10.29 15.89
CA LEU A 291 31.69 8.98 15.77
C LEU A 291 30.17 9.06 15.56
N TRP A 292 29.56 10.22 15.82
CA TRP A 292 28.16 10.46 15.56
C TRP A 292 27.73 10.20 14.09
N SER A 293 28.71 10.19 13.15
CA SER A 293 28.45 9.77 11.75
C SER A 293 27.90 8.34 11.64
N HIS A 294 28.10 7.48 12.64
CA HIS A 294 27.50 6.14 12.68
C HIS A 294 25.99 6.16 12.96
N MET A 295 25.43 7.29 13.40
CA MET A 295 24.00 7.50 13.54
C MET A 295 23.35 7.92 12.21
N LEU A 296 24.14 8.07 11.15
CA LEU A 296 23.69 8.40 9.80
C LEU A 296 23.97 7.23 8.86
N ILE A 297 22.94 6.80 8.12
CA ILE A 297 23.05 5.71 7.16
C ILE A 297 23.13 6.26 5.73
N SER A 298 24.03 5.71 4.92
CA SER A 298 24.09 5.97 3.48
C SER A 298 24.17 4.68 2.68
N THR A 299 23.80 4.71 1.42
CA THR A 299 23.82 3.56 0.51
C THR A 299 25.19 2.90 0.47
N ASN A 300 26.27 3.69 0.44
CA ASN A 300 27.63 3.16 0.43
C ASN A 300 28.05 2.53 1.76
N VAL A 301 27.69 3.15 2.90
CA VAL A 301 27.97 2.60 4.24
C VAL A 301 27.18 1.30 4.44
N PHE A 302 25.94 1.24 4.01
CA PHE A 302 25.12 0.05 4.06
C PHE A 302 25.70 -1.11 3.24
N ALA A 303 26.14 -0.83 2.01
CA ALA A 303 26.82 -1.82 1.17
C ALA A 303 28.08 -2.38 1.83
N LYS A 304 28.90 -1.50 2.43
CA LYS A 304 30.09 -1.91 3.20
C LYS A 304 29.73 -2.76 4.42
N ALA A 305 28.64 -2.42 5.12
CA ALA A 305 28.17 -3.18 6.27
C ALA A 305 27.71 -4.60 5.85
N ILE A 306 27.00 -4.73 4.73
CA ILE A 306 26.65 -6.03 4.15
C ILE A 306 27.91 -6.82 3.83
N PHE A 307 28.88 -6.24 3.11
CA PHE A 307 30.12 -6.90 2.79
C PHE A 307 30.87 -7.36 4.05
N THR A 308 30.94 -6.51 5.07
CA THR A 308 31.64 -6.82 6.32
C THR A 308 31.01 -8.00 7.09
N VAL A 309 29.68 -8.11 7.07
CA VAL A 309 28.95 -9.17 7.79
C VAL A 309 28.89 -10.46 6.98
N THR A 310 28.68 -10.35 5.67
CA THR A 310 28.34 -11.50 4.82
C THR A 310 29.48 -11.97 3.91
N GLY A 311 30.51 -11.14 3.70
CA GLY A 311 31.56 -11.37 2.71
C GLY A 311 31.07 -11.23 1.25
N LYS A 312 29.81 -10.88 1.01
CA LYS A 312 29.21 -10.77 -0.33
C LYS A 312 29.26 -9.33 -0.81
N ASP A 313 29.82 -9.11 -2.00
CA ASP A 313 29.71 -7.82 -2.68
C ASP A 313 28.32 -7.66 -3.31
N MET A 314 27.65 -6.55 -2.97
CA MET A 314 26.32 -6.19 -3.48
C MET A 314 26.37 -5.03 -4.47
N SER A 315 27.53 -4.60 -4.95
CA SER A 315 27.66 -3.46 -5.88
C SER A 315 26.81 -3.63 -7.13
N VAL A 316 26.87 -4.78 -7.80
CA VAL A 316 26.06 -5.07 -8.99
C VAL A 316 24.55 -5.04 -8.68
N PHE A 317 24.14 -5.52 -7.51
CA PHE A 317 22.75 -5.47 -7.09
C PHE A 317 22.29 -4.03 -6.85
N ILE A 318 23.09 -3.23 -6.16
CA ILE A 318 22.80 -1.81 -5.88
C ILE A 318 22.71 -1.02 -7.18
N ASP A 319 23.66 -1.20 -8.10
CA ASP A 319 23.63 -0.54 -9.40
C ASP A 319 22.38 -0.93 -10.20
N GLN A 320 22.00 -2.22 -10.14
CA GLN A 320 20.86 -2.72 -10.89
C GLN A 320 19.51 -2.26 -10.31
N TRP A 321 19.34 -2.21 -9.00
CA TRP A 321 18.03 -2.08 -8.39
C TRP A 321 17.83 -0.80 -7.59
N VAL A 322 18.91 -0.16 -7.12
CA VAL A 322 18.87 1.04 -6.30
C VAL A 322 19.20 2.29 -7.12
N ARG A 323 20.26 2.22 -7.96
CA ARG A 323 20.74 3.35 -8.77
C ARG A 323 20.10 3.45 -10.15
N THR A 324 19.37 2.43 -10.57
CA THR A 324 18.58 2.46 -11.81
C THR A 324 17.12 2.19 -11.51
N GLY A 325 16.24 2.84 -12.27
CA GLY A 325 14.79 2.68 -12.15
C GLY A 325 14.23 1.59 -13.06
N GLY A 326 12.96 1.27 -12.84
CA GLY A 326 12.20 0.36 -13.67
C GLY A 326 12.16 -1.08 -13.16
N HIS A 327 11.29 -1.86 -13.79
CA HIS A 327 11.05 -3.28 -13.51
C HIS A 327 11.23 -4.11 -14.79
N ALA A 328 11.41 -5.41 -14.63
CA ALA A 328 11.46 -6.35 -15.75
C ALA A 328 10.04 -6.78 -16.17
N LYS A 329 9.79 -6.94 -17.45
CA LYS A 329 8.54 -7.48 -17.97
C LYS A 329 8.81 -8.74 -18.77
N PHE A 330 8.26 -9.85 -18.29
CA PHE A 330 8.46 -11.17 -18.88
C PHE A 330 7.18 -11.73 -19.46
N SER A 331 7.27 -12.33 -20.64
CA SER A 331 6.28 -13.24 -21.19
C SER A 331 6.87 -14.63 -21.27
N LEU A 332 6.18 -15.60 -20.68
CA LEU A 332 6.57 -17.00 -20.71
C LEU A 332 5.56 -17.78 -21.54
N SER A 333 6.05 -18.49 -22.56
CA SER A 333 5.31 -19.50 -23.29
C SER A 333 6.06 -20.83 -23.26
N PHE A 334 5.37 -21.93 -23.42
CA PHE A 334 5.98 -23.25 -23.40
C PHE A 334 5.22 -24.24 -24.28
N VAL A 335 5.97 -25.24 -24.76
CA VAL A 335 5.42 -26.36 -25.50
C VAL A 335 5.97 -27.67 -24.94
N PHE A 336 5.11 -28.63 -24.69
CA PHE A 336 5.53 -29.95 -24.26
C PHE A 336 5.89 -30.85 -25.45
N ASN A 337 7.18 -31.26 -25.53
CA ASN A 337 7.66 -32.20 -26.54
C ASN A 337 7.53 -33.65 -26.02
N ARG A 338 6.48 -34.31 -26.45
CA ARG A 338 6.17 -35.68 -26.02
C ARG A 338 7.25 -36.71 -26.38
N LYS A 339 7.93 -36.52 -27.53
CA LYS A 339 8.97 -37.46 -27.97
C LYS A 339 10.21 -37.44 -27.07
N ARG A 340 10.61 -36.26 -26.64
CA ARG A 340 11.77 -36.07 -25.76
C ARG A 340 11.41 -36.03 -24.26
N ASN A 341 10.14 -35.96 -23.90
CA ASN A 341 9.62 -35.72 -22.54
C ASN A 341 10.20 -34.46 -21.95
N THR A 342 10.26 -33.39 -22.76
CA THR A 342 10.81 -32.09 -22.36
C THR A 342 9.78 -31.00 -22.51
N VAL A 343 9.83 -30.02 -21.62
CA VAL A 343 9.14 -28.74 -21.76
C VAL A 343 10.10 -27.76 -22.41
N GLU A 344 9.75 -27.31 -23.61
CA GLU A 344 10.48 -26.28 -24.34
C GLU A 344 9.94 -24.94 -23.87
N LEU A 345 10.68 -24.25 -23.00
CA LEU A 345 10.31 -22.95 -22.45
C LEU A 345 10.90 -21.83 -23.31
N GLU A 346 10.08 -20.82 -23.59
CA GLU A 346 10.52 -19.57 -24.17
C GLU A 346 10.13 -18.42 -23.25
N ILE A 347 11.13 -17.72 -22.70
CA ILE A 347 10.96 -16.52 -21.91
C ILE A 347 11.43 -15.33 -22.72
N ARG A 348 10.51 -14.43 -23.00
CA ARG A 348 10.78 -13.16 -23.66
C ARG A 348 10.73 -12.05 -22.62
N GLN A 349 11.68 -11.12 -22.66
CA GLN A 349 11.55 -9.87 -21.93
C GLN A 349 11.30 -8.71 -22.88
N ASP A 350 10.33 -7.87 -22.50
CA ASP A 350 10.06 -6.65 -23.23
C ASP A 350 11.19 -5.67 -22.96
N THR A 351 11.90 -5.31 -24.00
CA THR A 351 12.96 -4.29 -23.95
C THR A 351 12.64 -3.10 -24.84
N ALA A 352 11.42 -3.04 -25.39
CA ALA A 352 10.96 -1.86 -26.08
C ALA A 352 11.08 -0.65 -25.15
N HIS A 353 11.42 0.52 -25.69
CA HIS A 353 11.61 1.74 -24.94
C HIS A 353 10.32 2.28 -24.32
N GLN A 354 9.68 1.46 -23.48
CA GLN A 354 8.51 1.82 -22.71
C GLN A 354 8.93 2.37 -21.35
N ARG A 355 8.15 3.31 -20.83
CA ARG A 355 8.37 3.89 -19.51
C ARG A 355 8.39 2.81 -18.45
N GLY A 356 9.34 2.89 -17.51
CA GLY A 356 9.41 2.00 -16.38
C GLY A 356 9.86 0.59 -16.67
N ILE A 357 10.04 0.19 -17.94
CA ILE A 357 10.51 -1.14 -18.31
C ILE A 357 12.02 -1.13 -18.51
N ARG A 358 12.69 -2.10 -17.94
CA ARG A 358 14.14 -2.29 -18.03
C ARG A 358 14.53 -3.68 -18.46
N LYS A 359 15.66 -3.80 -19.09
CA LYS A 359 16.29 -5.10 -19.36
C LYS A 359 16.83 -5.70 -18.04
N TYR A 360 16.46 -6.93 -17.76
CA TYR A 360 17.00 -7.74 -16.66
C TYR A 360 18.10 -8.66 -17.15
N VAL A 361 19.16 -8.77 -16.36
CA VAL A 361 20.23 -9.75 -16.55
C VAL A 361 20.46 -10.45 -15.22
N GLY A 362 20.39 -11.76 -15.22
CA GLY A 362 20.57 -12.54 -13.99
C GLY A 362 19.76 -13.84 -13.93
N PRO A 363 19.82 -14.54 -12.81
CA PRO A 363 19.09 -15.80 -12.61
C PRO A 363 17.61 -15.54 -12.43
N LEU A 364 16.78 -16.37 -13.07
CA LEU A 364 15.33 -16.36 -12.97
C LEU A 364 14.82 -17.76 -12.63
N VAL A 365 14.02 -17.85 -11.58
CA VAL A 365 13.49 -19.12 -11.09
C VAL A 365 12.18 -19.45 -11.78
N VAL A 366 12.08 -20.69 -12.27
CA VAL A 366 10.84 -21.27 -12.83
C VAL A 366 10.50 -22.50 -12.00
N ASN A 367 9.30 -22.54 -11.44
CA ASN A 367 8.76 -23.74 -10.78
C ASN A 367 7.77 -24.42 -11.73
N ILE A 368 8.01 -25.70 -11.97
CA ILE A 368 7.13 -26.56 -12.76
C ILE A 368 6.50 -27.58 -11.82
N GLN A 369 5.18 -27.56 -11.72
CA GLN A 369 4.43 -28.59 -11.04
C GLN A 369 4.15 -29.71 -12.03
N GLU A 370 4.71 -30.87 -11.74
CA GLU A 370 4.48 -32.08 -12.51
C GLU A 370 3.66 -33.09 -11.70
N LEU A 371 3.29 -34.22 -12.33
CA LEU A 371 2.55 -35.30 -11.67
C LEU A 371 3.29 -35.96 -10.50
N ASP A 372 4.62 -35.88 -10.45
CA ASP A 372 5.45 -36.47 -9.41
C ASP A 372 5.99 -35.42 -8.41
N GLY A 373 5.59 -34.17 -8.53
CA GLY A 373 5.95 -33.10 -7.60
C GLY A 373 6.29 -31.76 -8.28
N THR A 374 6.75 -30.82 -7.45
CA THR A 374 7.20 -29.50 -7.88
C THR A 374 8.72 -29.50 -8.09
N PHE A 375 9.16 -29.07 -9.26
CA PHE A 375 10.56 -28.99 -9.61
C PHE A 375 10.97 -27.56 -9.89
N LYS A 376 12.04 -27.11 -9.23
CA LYS A 376 12.58 -25.76 -9.32
C LYS A 376 13.74 -25.74 -10.31
N HIS A 377 13.65 -24.88 -11.30
CA HIS A 377 14.69 -24.63 -12.30
C HIS A 377 15.16 -23.18 -12.23
N THR A 378 16.44 -22.95 -12.43
CA THR A 378 17.01 -21.61 -12.49
C THR A 378 17.59 -21.39 -13.87
N LEU A 379 17.04 -20.41 -14.58
CA LEU A 379 17.47 -20.05 -15.92
C LEU A 379 18.28 -18.76 -15.85
N GLN A 380 19.33 -18.66 -16.65
CA GLN A 380 20.11 -17.43 -16.78
C GLN A 380 19.52 -16.57 -17.89
N ILE A 381 19.10 -15.35 -17.55
CA ILE A 381 18.58 -14.38 -18.52
C ILE A 381 19.71 -13.41 -18.88
N GLU A 382 20.08 -13.37 -20.15
CA GLU A 382 21.14 -12.49 -20.66
C GLU A 382 20.64 -11.55 -21.77
N GLY A 383 19.74 -12.06 -22.61
CA GLY A 383 19.20 -11.37 -23.78
C GLY A 383 17.72 -11.01 -23.66
N THR A 384 17.13 -10.58 -24.78
CA THR A 384 15.69 -10.32 -24.92
C THR A 384 14.86 -11.60 -24.91
N MET A 385 15.50 -12.72 -25.19
CA MET A 385 14.88 -14.04 -25.25
C MET A 385 15.79 -15.06 -24.61
N ALA A 386 15.23 -15.92 -23.76
CA ALA A 386 15.88 -17.09 -23.21
C ALA A 386 15.03 -18.33 -23.55
N ARG A 387 15.69 -19.37 -24.06
CA ARG A 387 15.06 -20.66 -24.34
C ARG A 387 15.71 -21.74 -23.50
N ALA A 388 14.90 -22.65 -22.99
CA ALA A 388 15.37 -23.77 -22.19
C ALA A 388 14.54 -25.03 -22.47
N ASP A 389 15.22 -26.14 -22.75
CA ASP A 389 14.61 -27.46 -22.85
C ASP A 389 14.74 -28.17 -21.49
N ILE A 390 13.64 -28.21 -20.73
CA ILE A 390 13.62 -28.82 -19.39
C ILE A 390 13.03 -30.22 -19.50
N THR A 391 13.83 -31.22 -19.16
CA THR A 391 13.37 -32.62 -19.11
C THR A 391 12.43 -32.82 -17.94
N CYS A 392 11.20 -33.26 -18.21
CA CYS A 392 10.25 -33.59 -17.16
C CYS A 392 10.70 -34.84 -16.40
N HIS A 393 10.59 -34.79 -15.08
CA HIS A 393 10.81 -35.91 -14.17
C HIS A 393 9.66 -36.93 -14.27
N SER A 394 8.45 -36.44 -14.47
CA SER A 394 7.26 -37.26 -14.63
C SER A 394 7.10 -37.70 -16.08
N LYS A 395 6.60 -38.92 -16.25
CA LYS A 395 6.22 -39.44 -17.55
C LYS A 395 4.70 -39.28 -17.73
N SER A 396 4.27 -38.83 -18.88
CA SER A 396 2.85 -38.83 -19.26
C SER A 396 2.34 -40.26 -19.20
N ARG A 397 1.57 -40.57 -18.17
CA ARG A 397 0.88 -41.85 -18.01
C ARG A 397 -0.58 -41.61 -17.71
N ARG A 398 -1.46 -42.18 -18.48
CA ARG A 398 -2.89 -42.26 -18.21
C ARG A 398 -3.21 -43.16 -16.99
N ASN A 399 -2.49 -42.99 -15.89
CA ASN A 399 -2.73 -43.82 -14.70
C ASN A 399 -3.76 -43.15 -13.80
N LYS A 400 -4.88 -43.79 -13.70
CA LYS A 400 -5.98 -43.51 -12.79
C LYS A 400 -5.51 -43.40 -11.34
N LYS A 401 -5.84 -42.28 -10.68
CA LYS A 401 -5.73 -42.02 -9.23
C LYS A 401 -4.36 -42.20 -8.62
N LYS A 402 -3.48 -41.26 -8.89
CA LYS A 402 -2.27 -41.07 -8.10
C LYS A 402 -2.44 -39.78 -7.31
N LYS A 403 -2.15 -39.84 -6.01
CA LYS A 403 -1.98 -38.60 -5.23
C LYS A 403 -0.77 -37.88 -5.76
N ILE A 404 -0.92 -36.56 -5.95
CA ILE A 404 0.11 -35.69 -6.54
C ILE A 404 0.73 -34.89 -5.40
N PRO A 405 2.06 -35.00 -5.20
CA PRO A 405 2.74 -34.21 -4.19
C PRO A 405 2.87 -32.76 -4.62
N LEU A 406 2.53 -31.83 -3.70
CA LEU A 406 2.69 -30.39 -3.86
C LEU A 406 4.05 -29.92 -3.33
N CYS A 407 4.36 -28.65 -3.56
CA CYS A 407 5.58 -28.00 -3.05
C CYS A 407 5.66 -28.02 -1.51
N THR A 408 4.56 -28.14 -0.79
CA THR A 408 4.47 -28.27 0.66
C THR A 408 4.73 -29.70 1.19
N GLY A 409 4.87 -30.70 0.30
CA GLY A 409 4.93 -32.12 0.65
C GLY A 409 3.57 -32.76 0.90
N GLU A 410 2.47 -32.02 0.82
CA GLU A 410 1.10 -32.53 0.89
C GLU A 410 0.77 -33.30 -0.39
N GLU A 411 0.15 -34.47 -0.24
CA GLU A 411 -0.35 -35.26 -1.37
C GLU A 411 -1.85 -35.02 -1.58
N VAL A 412 -2.24 -34.58 -2.78
CA VAL A 412 -3.63 -34.28 -3.13
C VAL A 412 -4.14 -35.18 -4.26
N ASP A 413 -5.42 -35.52 -4.19
CA ASP A 413 -6.13 -36.17 -5.29
C ASP A 413 -6.60 -35.11 -6.30
N MET A 414 -6.17 -35.24 -7.56
CA MET A 414 -6.58 -34.37 -8.65
C MET A 414 -7.36 -35.13 -9.72
N ASP A 415 -8.42 -34.52 -10.23
CA ASP A 415 -9.09 -34.98 -11.45
C ASP A 415 -8.31 -34.48 -12.67
N LEU A 416 -7.65 -35.41 -13.33
CA LEU A 416 -6.80 -35.13 -14.51
C LEU A 416 -7.54 -35.35 -15.83
N SER A 417 -8.87 -35.36 -15.82
CA SER A 417 -9.69 -35.63 -17.02
C SER A 417 -9.55 -34.54 -18.10
N ALA A 418 -9.30 -33.29 -17.68
CA ALA A 418 -9.10 -32.15 -18.58
C ALA A 418 -7.66 -32.00 -19.10
N MET A 419 -6.74 -32.85 -18.64
CA MET A 419 -5.33 -32.70 -18.92
C MET A 419 -4.99 -33.36 -20.27
N ASP A 420 -4.17 -32.70 -21.06
CA ASP A 420 -3.56 -33.23 -22.26
C ASP A 420 -2.51 -34.30 -21.93
N ASP A 421 -1.81 -34.80 -22.96
CA ASP A 421 -0.72 -35.79 -22.78
C ASP A 421 0.54 -35.23 -22.09
N SER A 422 0.54 -33.98 -21.60
CA SER A 422 1.63 -33.33 -20.88
C SER A 422 1.64 -33.74 -19.42
N PRO A 423 2.80 -34.02 -18.79
CA PRO A 423 2.90 -34.25 -17.36
C PRO A 423 2.88 -32.96 -16.53
N VAL A 424 2.83 -31.80 -17.16
CA VAL A 424 2.88 -30.48 -16.51
C VAL A 424 1.48 -30.04 -16.10
N LEU A 425 1.32 -29.73 -14.82
CA LEU A 425 0.05 -29.27 -14.26
C LEU A 425 -0.05 -27.75 -14.26
N TRP A 426 1.01 -27.02 -13.91
CA TRP A 426 1.16 -25.56 -14.05
C TRP A 426 2.61 -25.14 -13.95
N ILE A 427 2.91 -23.92 -14.41
CA ILE A 427 4.22 -23.30 -14.35
C ILE A 427 4.12 -21.95 -13.65
N ARG A 428 5.10 -21.63 -12.80
CA ARG A 428 5.20 -20.33 -12.15
C ARG A 428 6.57 -19.72 -12.41
N LEU A 429 6.62 -18.43 -12.67
CA LEU A 429 7.84 -17.66 -12.86
C LEU A 429 8.09 -16.78 -11.64
N ASP A 430 9.29 -16.89 -11.03
CA ASP A 430 9.67 -16.15 -9.83
C ASP A 430 8.60 -16.20 -8.71
N PRO A 431 8.22 -17.39 -8.23
CA PRO A 431 7.14 -17.54 -7.26
C PRO A 431 7.42 -16.82 -5.93
N GLU A 432 8.69 -16.62 -5.59
CA GLU A 432 9.09 -15.95 -4.36
C GLU A 432 9.19 -14.42 -4.50
N MET A 433 8.87 -13.87 -5.68
CA MET A 433 8.95 -12.42 -5.95
C MET A 433 10.33 -11.84 -5.58
N THR A 434 11.36 -12.47 -6.13
CA THR A 434 12.77 -12.14 -5.82
C THR A 434 13.34 -11.02 -6.68
N ILE A 435 12.57 -10.53 -7.65
CA ILE A 435 12.92 -9.41 -8.53
C ILE A 435 11.71 -8.50 -8.76
N MET A 436 11.98 -7.24 -9.09
CA MET A 436 10.95 -6.28 -9.51
C MET A 436 10.47 -6.64 -10.92
N ARG A 437 9.24 -7.13 -11.04
CA ARG A 437 8.80 -7.70 -12.31
C ARG A 437 7.29 -7.66 -12.54
N ALA A 438 6.89 -7.59 -13.81
CA ALA A 438 5.60 -8.03 -14.32
C ALA A 438 5.79 -9.36 -15.06
N VAL A 439 4.85 -10.28 -14.92
CA VAL A 439 4.90 -11.60 -15.55
C VAL A 439 3.57 -11.90 -16.24
N GLN A 440 3.65 -12.36 -17.47
CA GLN A 440 2.55 -12.92 -18.22
C GLN A 440 2.92 -14.36 -18.62
N ILE A 441 2.09 -15.32 -18.27
CA ILE A 441 2.31 -16.74 -18.58
C ILE A 441 1.19 -17.20 -19.52
N GLU A 442 1.57 -17.76 -20.65
CA GLU A 442 0.66 -18.37 -21.60
C GLU A 442 0.50 -19.84 -21.24
N GLN A 443 -0.60 -20.17 -20.56
CA GLN A 443 -0.93 -21.56 -20.27
C GLN A 443 -2.45 -21.79 -20.42
N PRO A 444 -2.88 -23.03 -20.70
CA PRO A 444 -4.28 -23.36 -20.90
C PRO A 444 -5.11 -23.13 -19.63
N ASP A 445 -6.41 -22.93 -19.82
CA ASP A 445 -7.35 -22.63 -18.73
C ASP A 445 -7.41 -23.72 -17.66
N TYR A 446 -7.31 -25.00 -18.02
CA TYR A 446 -7.31 -26.10 -17.07
C TYR A 446 -6.10 -26.07 -16.11
N GLN A 447 -4.94 -25.58 -16.57
CA GLN A 447 -3.76 -25.42 -15.73
C GLN A 447 -3.96 -24.33 -14.69
N TRP A 448 -4.57 -23.20 -15.06
CA TRP A 448 -4.95 -22.16 -14.12
C TRP A 448 -6.00 -22.64 -13.10
N GLN A 449 -6.94 -23.50 -13.53
CA GLN A 449 -7.92 -24.11 -12.65
C GLN A 449 -7.26 -25.07 -11.65
N TYR A 450 -6.26 -25.87 -12.08
CA TYR A 450 -5.48 -26.72 -11.18
C TYR A 450 -4.68 -25.90 -10.18
N GLN A 451 -3.99 -24.85 -10.64
CA GLN A 451 -3.24 -23.96 -9.78
C GLN A 451 -4.14 -23.29 -8.73
N LEU A 452 -5.33 -22.81 -9.10
CA LEU A 452 -6.28 -22.21 -8.16
C LEU A 452 -6.76 -23.19 -7.08
N ARG A 453 -7.09 -24.41 -7.46
CA ARG A 453 -7.64 -25.40 -6.56
C ARG A 453 -6.61 -26.06 -5.64
N HIS A 454 -5.41 -26.28 -6.16
CA HIS A 454 -4.47 -27.19 -5.53
C HIS A 454 -3.19 -26.51 -5.03
N GLU A 455 -2.76 -25.37 -5.60
CA GLU A 455 -1.63 -24.65 -5.06
C GLU A 455 -1.98 -24.02 -3.69
N ARG A 456 -1.03 -24.08 -2.75
CA ARG A 456 -1.24 -23.57 -1.38
C ARG A 456 -0.73 -22.14 -1.18
N ASP A 457 0.10 -21.67 -2.09
CA ASP A 457 0.57 -20.29 -2.06
C ASP A 457 -0.53 -19.32 -2.49
N VAL A 458 -0.86 -18.36 -1.61
CA VAL A 458 -1.90 -17.34 -1.88
C VAL A 458 -1.58 -16.52 -3.12
N THR A 459 -0.30 -16.24 -3.39
CA THR A 459 0.09 -15.45 -4.57
C THR A 459 -0.18 -16.21 -5.86
N ALA A 460 0.03 -17.52 -5.86
CA ALA A 460 -0.30 -18.39 -6.98
C ALA A 460 -1.80 -18.48 -7.25
N GLN A 461 -2.58 -18.60 -6.19
CA GLN A 461 -4.04 -18.61 -6.29
C GLN A 461 -4.57 -17.27 -6.84
N LEU A 462 -4.01 -16.15 -6.41
CA LEU A 462 -4.36 -14.81 -6.93
C LEU A 462 -3.93 -14.63 -8.38
N GLU A 463 -2.74 -15.12 -8.78
CA GLU A 463 -2.28 -15.14 -10.18
C GLU A 463 -3.26 -15.93 -11.07
N ALA A 464 -3.69 -17.11 -10.61
CA ALA A 464 -4.66 -17.93 -11.31
C ALA A 464 -6.02 -17.24 -11.46
N ILE A 465 -6.52 -16.56 -10.42
CA ILE A 465 -7.77 -15.79 -10.49
C ILE A 465 -7.68 -14.67 -11.53
N VAL A 466 -6.56 -13.94 -11.56
CA VAL A 466 -6.34 -12.87 -12.56
C VAL A 466 -6.34 -13.43 -13.99
N ALA A 467 -5.70 -14.57 -14.22
CA ALA A 467 -5.70 -15.21 -15.52
C ALA A 467 -7.08 -15.75 -15.93
N LEU A 468 -7.77 -16.40 -14.99
CA LEU A 468 -9.11 -17.00 -15.23
C LEU A 468 -10.20 -15.97 -15.55
N GLN A 469 -9.99 -14.68 -15.26
CA GLN A 469 -10.90 -13.62 -15.73
C GLN A 469 -11.06 -13.59 -17.26
N HIS A 470 -10.06 -14.07 -17.99
CA HIS A 470 -10.02 -14.10 -19.45
C HIS A 470 -10.48 -15.45 -20.05
N HIS A 471 -10.74 -16.44 -19.19
CA HIS A 471 -11.16 -17.80 -19.60
C HIS A 471 -12.56 -18.12 -19.06
N SER A 472 -13.58 -17.60 -19.75
CA SER A 472 -15.00 -17.77 -19.35
C SER A 472 -15.55 -19.13 -19.79
N THR A 473 -15.21 -20.18 -19.03
CA THR A 473 -15.66 -21.58 -19.28
C THR A 473 -16.47 -22.13 -18.10
N PRO A 474 -17.32 -23.16 -18.33
CA PRO A 474 -18.03 -23.84 -17.26
C PRO A 474 -17.09 -24.41 -16.18
N ALA A 475 -15.90 -24.88 -16.58
CA ALA A 475 -14.91 -25.43 -15.66
C ALA A 475 -14.28 -24.32 -14.79
N THR A 476 -13.98 -23.13 -15.36
CA THR A 476 -13.55 -21.94 -14.61
C THR A 476 -14.59 -21.53 -13.59
N ARG A 477 -15.87 -21.48 -13.98
CA ARG A 477 -16.96 -21.19 -13.06
C ARG A 477 -16.97 -22.14 -11.87
N LEU A 478 -16.85 -23.46 -12.13
CA LEU A 478 -16.82 -24.46 -11.07
C LEU A 478 -15.61 -24.29 -10.16
N ALA A 479 -14.42 -24.07 -10.72
CA ALA A 479 -13.22 -23.84 -9.93
C ALA A 479 -13.34 -22.63 -9.00
N LEU A 480 -13.89 -21.52 -9.48
CA LEU A 480 -14.14 -20.32 -8.67
C LEU A 480 -15.19 -20.58 -7.58
N THR A 481 -16.27 -21.30 -7.91
CA THR A 481 -17.31 -21.68 -6.91
C THR A 481 -16.71 -22.54 -5.81
N ASP A 482 -15.97 -23.58 -6.17
CA ASP A 482 -15.29 -24.46 -5.22
C ASP A 482 -14.33 -23.67 -4.31
N THR A 483 -13.61 -22.70 -4.88
CA THR A 483 -12.71 -21.83 -4.11
C THR A 483 -13.46 -20.94 -3.12
N ILE A 484 -14.60 -20.36 -3.50
CA ILE A 484 -15.41 -19.51 -2.60
C ILE A 484 -15.97 -20.35 -1.45
N GLU A 485 -16.42 -21.58 -1.72
CA GLU A 485 -17.03 -22.47 -0.74
C GLU A 485 -16.00 -23.18 0.17
N ASN A 486 -14.72 -23.24 -0.25
CA ASN A 486 -13.68 -23.92 0.50
C ASN A 486 -13.26 -23.10 1.74
N GLU A 487 -13.60 -23.57 2.93
CA GLU A 487 -13.28 -22.93 4.21
C GLU A 487 -11.77 -22.96 4.55
N HIS A 488 -11.00 -23.86 3.94
CA HIS A 488 -9.56 -23.95 4.12
C HIS A 488 -8.77 -23.00 3.20
N CYS A 489 -9.45 -22.41 2.21
CA CYS A 489 -8.83 -21.41 1.35
C CYS A 489 -8.72 -20.06 2.08
N TYR A 490 -7.60 -19.37 1.88
CA TYR A 490 -7.38 -18.05 2.48
C TYR A 490 -8.48 -17.06 2.06
N TYR A 491 -9.04 -16.34 3.03
CA TYR A 491 -10.25 -15.55 2.80
C TYR A 491 -10.11 -14.51 1.67
N LYS A 492 -8.97 -13.81 1.52
CA LYS A 492 -8.78 -12.84 0.43
C LYS A 492 -8.82 -13.49 -0.96
N VAL A 493 -8.34 -14.73 -1.09
CA VAL A 493 -8.48 -15.51 -2.33
C VAL A 493 -9.95 -15.77 -2.62
N ARG A 494 -10.73 -16.17 -1.60
CA ARG A 494 -12.19 -16.39 -1.71
C ARG A 494 -12.93 -15.12 -2.14
N LEU A 495 -12.53 -13.95 -1.60
CA LEU A 495 -13.12 -12.66 -1.97
C LEU A 495 -12.82 -12.31 -3.44
N ARG A 496 -11.56 -12.47 -3.86
CA ARG A 496 -11.16 -12.22 -5.26
C ARG A 496 -11.85 -13.19 -6.22
N ALA A 497 -12.03 -14.45 -5.81
CA ALA A 497 -12.78 -15.46 -6.58
C ALA A 497 -14.24 -15.05 -6.79
N ALA A 498 -14.91 -14.45 -5.77
CA ALA A 498 -16.28 -13.95 -5.90
C ALA A 498 -16.39 -12.83 -6.96
N HIS A 499 -15.48 -11.87 -6.97
CA HIS A 499 -15.43 -10.83 -7.99
C HIS A 499 -15.09 -11.36 -9.39
N CYS A 500 -14.16 -12.32 -9.47
CA CYS A 500 -13.84 -13.00 -10.73
C CYS A 500 -15.04 -13.77 -11.28
N LEU A 501 -15.78 -14.45 -10.41
CA LEU A 501 -16.97 -15.19 -10.78
C LEU A 501 -18.03 -14.27 -11.43
N THR A 502 -18.20 -13.04 -10.94
CA THR A 502 -19.06 -12.03 -11.54
C THR A 502 -18.62 -11.69 -12.97
N LYS A 503 -17.31 -11.48 -13.19
CA LYS A 503 -16.78 -11.17 -14.53
C LYS A 503 -16.98 -12.34 -15.51
N VAL A 504 -16.70 -13.56 -15.05
CA VAL A 504 -16.94 -14.79 -15.82
C VAL A 504 -18.43 -14.95 -16.14
N ALA A 505 -19.31 -14.70 -15.17
CA ALA A 505 -20.76 -14.75 -15.36
C ALA A 505 -21.25 -13.76 -16.44
N ASN A 506 -20.74 -12.52 -16.39
CA ASN A 506 -21.08 -11.49 -17.37
C ASN A 506 -20.61 -11.85 -18.79
N ALA A 507 -19.46 -12.52 -18.92
CA ALA A 507 -18.99 -13.03 -20.20
C ALA A 507 -19.75 -14.27 -20.69
N MET A 508 -20.42 -15.01 -19.80
CA MET A 508 -21.17 -16.24 -20.10
C MET A 508 -22.69 -16.06 -20.06
N VAL A 509 -23.17 -14.84 -20.16
CA VAL A 509 -24.58 -14.48 -19.96
C VAL A 509 -25.56 -15.32 -20.81
N ALA A 510 -25.16 -15.69 -22.03
CA ALA A 510 -25.99 -16.50 -22.92
C ALA A 510 -26.15 -17.97 -22.50
N THR A 511 -25.23 -18.48 -21.70
CA THR A 511 -25.13 -19.91 -21.35
C THR A 511 -25.28 -20.20 -19.87
N TRP A 512 -25.21 -19.18 -19.01
CA TRP A 512 -25.27 -19.34 -17.56
C TRP A 512 -25.98 -18.18 -16.86
N ALA A 513 -26.96 -18.54 -16.03
CA ALA A 513 -27.64 -17.60 -15.15
C ALA A 513 -26.80 -17.37 -13.88
N GLY A 514 -26.02 -16.28 -13.88
CA GLY A 514 -25.15 -15.90 -12.75
C GLY A 514 -25.86 -15.70 -11.41
N PRO A 515 -26.98 -14.93 -11.35
CA PRO A 515 -27.65 -14.60 -10.10
C PRO A 515 -28.08 -15.81 -9.26
N PRO A 516 -28.79 -16.81 -9.80
CA PRO A 516 -29.19 -17.98 -9.02
C PRO A 516 -28.02 -18.76 -8.42
N ALA A 517 -26.90 -18.86 -9.14
CA ALA A 517 -25.71 -19.56 -8.68
C ALA A 517 -25.03 -18.82 -7.51
N MET A 518 -24.83 -17.52 -7.63
CA MET A 518 -24.22 -16.72 -6.56
C MET A 518 -25.13 -16.60 -5.34
N LEU A 519 -26.44 -16.49 -5.54
CA LEU A 519 -27.44 -16.57 -4.46
C LEU A 519 -27.38 -17.90 -3.73
N ALA A 520 -27.21 -19.01 -4.46
CA ALA A 520 -27.08 -20.33 -3.87
C ALA A 520 -25.84 -20.45 -2.99
N ILE A 521 -24.69 -19.92 -3.46
CA ILE A 521 -23.45 -19.85 -2.66
C ILE A 521 -23.67 -19.06 -1.37
N PHE A 522 -24.22 -17.82 -1.47
CA PHE A 522 -24.47 -16.98 -0.32
C PHE A 522 -25.43 -17.67 0.70
N ARG A 523 -26.52 -18.23 0.22
CA ARG A 523 -27.51 -18.94 1.05
C ARG A 523 -26.94 -20.24 1.67
N LYS A 524 -26.02 -20.90 0.99
CA LYS A 524 -25.31 -22.07 1.53
C LYS A 524 -24.45 -21.68 2.74
N LEU A 525 -23.73 -20.56 2.65
CA LEU A 525 -22.81 -20.08 3.69
C LEU A 525 -23.58 -19.42 4.86
N PHE A 526 -24.56 -18.57 4.57
CA PHE A 526 -25.19 -17.67 5.54
C PHE A 526 -26.68 -17.94 5.78
N GLY A 527 -27.29 -18.84 5.05
CA GLY A 527 -28.68 -19.22 5.25
C GLY A 527 -28.91 -20.03 6.51
N SER A 528 -30.12 -19.96 7.07
CA SER A 528 -30.54 -20.79 8.21
C SER A 528 -30.51 -22.28 7.87
N ALA A 529 -30.16 -23.11 8.83
CA ALA A 529 -30.17 -24.58 8.67
C ALA A 529 -31.55 -25.14 8.33
N SER A 530 -32.60 -24.56 8.92
CA SER A 530 -34.00 -24.96 8.68
C SER A 530 -34.57 -24.42 7.36
N CYS A 531 -34.19 -23.23 6.95
CA CYS A 531 -34.60 -22.62 5.68
C CYS A 531 -33.48 -21.76 5.10
N ARG A 532 -32.79 -22.27 4.10
CA ARG A 532 -31.64 -21.54 3.46
C ARG A 532 -32.03 -20.22 2.81
N ARG A 533 -33.31 -19.96 2.57
CA ARG A 533 -33.75 -18.66 2.05
C ARG A 533 -33.71 -17.56 3.09
N ILE A 534 -33.82 -17.92 4.38
CA ILE A 534 -33.73 -17.00 5.51
C ILE A 534 -32.27 -16.88 5.93
N ILE A 535 -31.75 -15.68 5.90
CA ILE A 535 -30.38 -15.38 6.34
C ILE A 535 -30.33 -15.39 7.87
N LYS A 536 -29.29 -15.98 8.44
CA LYS A 536 -29.05 -15.99 9.88
C LYS A 536 -28.81 -14.58 10.40
N GLN A 537 -29.10 -14.34 11.67
CA GLN A 537 -28.66 -13.17 12.40
C GLN A 537 -27.14 -12.99 12.26
N ASN A 538 -26.69 -11.74 12.27
CA ASN A 538 -25.26 -11.45 12.19
C ASN A 538 -24.48 -12.11 13.32
N ASN A 539 -23.45 -12.83 12.94
CA ASN A 539 -22.47 -13.40 13.85
C ASN A 539 -21.10 -13.27 13.22
N PHE A 540 -20.41 -12.20 13.58
CA PHE A 540 -19.08 -11.88 13.02
C PHE A 540 -17.93 -12.47 13.85
N SER A 541 -18.18 -13.48 14.67
CA SER A 541 -17.12 -14.17 15.43
C SER A 541 -16.14 -14.95 14.54
N ASN A 542 -16.60 -15.40 13.36
CA ASN A 542 -15.73 -15.92 12.30
C ASN A 542 -15.44 -14.81 11.30
N PHE A 543 -14.23 -14.22 11.37
CA PHE A 543 -13.85 -13.09 10.53
C PHE A 543 -13.77 -13.43 9.04
N GLN A 544 -13.37 -14.64 8.67
CA GLN A 544 -13.39 -15.07 7.27
C GLN A 544 -14.82 -15.05 6.69
N HIS A 545 -15.79 -15.52 7.47
CA HIS A 545 -17.19 -15.46 7.08
C HIS A 545 -17.72 -14.04 7.05
N TYR A 546 -17.33 -13.19 8.02
CA TYR A 546 -17.68 -11.78 8.02
C TYR A 546 -17.26 -11.08 6.72
N PHE A 547 -16.00 -11.24 6.30
CA PHE A 547 -15.51 -10.64 5.08
C PHE A 547 -16.20 -11.16 3.82
N LEU A 548 -16.52 -12.46 3.79
CA LEU A 548 -17.30 -13.05 2.69
C LEU A 548 -18.74 -12.55 2.67
N GLN A 549 -19.40 -12.46 3.83
CA GLN A 549 -20.75 -11.92 3.95
C GLN A 549 -20.85 -10.50 3.45
N LYS A 550 -19.81 -9.70 3.70
CA LYS A 550 -19.68 -8.32 3.20
C LYS A 550 -19.43 -8.27 1.70
N THR A 551 -18.58 -9.12 1.15
CA THR A 551 -18.08 -8.99 -0.23
C THR A 551 -18.97 -9.66 -1.28
N ILE A 552 -19.59 -10.80 -0.99
CA ILE A 552 -20.41 -11.50 -2.00
C ILE A 552 -21.56 -10.65 -2.51
N PRO A 553 -22.33 -9.89 -1.69
CA PRO A 553 -23.38 -8.99 -2.17
C PRO A 553 -22.84 -7.91 -3.12
N VAL A 554 -21.66 -7.35 -2.83
CA VAL A 554 -20.99 -6.35 -3.69
C VAL A 554 -20.59 -6.97 -5.03
N ALA A 555 -20.03 -8.17 -5.01
CA ALA A 555 -19.70 -8.91 -6.23
C ALA A 555 -20.96 -9.20 -7.06
N MET A 556 -22.04 -9.63 -6.42
CA MET A 556 -23.33 -9.88 -7.10
C MET A 556 -23.92 -8.65 -7.75
N ALA A 557 -23.80 -7.47 -7.13
CA ALA A 557 -24.26 -6.19 -7.66
C ALA A 557 -23.58 -5.83 -9.02
N GLY A 558 -22.41 -6.39 -9.29
CA GLY A 558 -21.69 -6.27 -10.55
C GLY A 558 -22.22 -7.15 -11.69
N LEU A 559 -23.19 -8.04 -11.42
CA LEU A 559 -23.78 -8.91 -12.45
C LEU A 559 -24.56 -8.09 -13.48
N ARG A 560 -24.48 -8.50 -14.74
CA ARG A 560 -25.18 -7.88 -15.87
C ARG A 560 -25.85 -8.97 -16.72
N ASN A 561 -27.06 -8.69 -17.19
CA ASN A 561 -27.75 -9.52 -18.17
C ASN A 561 -27.29 -9.20 -19.59
N ALA A 562 -27.90 -9.84 -20.59
CA ALA A 562 -27.59 -9.61 -22.00
C ALA A 562 -27.80 -8.14 -22.47
N HIS A 563 -28.59 -7.35 -21.74
CA HIS A 563 -28.85 -5.93 -22.01
C HIS A 563 -27.92 -4.99 -21.23
N GLY A 564 -26.93 -5.54 -20.49
CA GLY A 564 -26.03 -4.74 -19.63
C GLY A 564 -26.66 -4.21 -18.35
N ILE A 565 -27.88 -4.67 -18.00
CA ILE A 565 -28.65 -4.22 -16.81
C ILE A 565 -28.46 -5.24 -15.70
N CYS A 566 -28.42 -4.76 -14.45
CA CYS A 566 -28.37 -5.65 -13.28
C CYS A 566 -29.66 -6.49 -13.19
N PRO A 567 -29.55 -7.81 -12.97
CA PRO A 567 -30.75 -8.64 -12.82
C PRO A 567 -31.60 -8.24 -11.61
N PRO A 568 -32.95 -8.17 -11.74
CA PRO A 568 -33.83 -7.69 -10.66
C PRO A 568 -33.78 -8.55 -9.41
N GLU A 569 -33.45 -9.84 -9.54
CA GLU A 569 -33.29 -10.75 -8.41
C GLU A 569 -32.15 -10.31 -7.47
N VAL A 570 -31.11 -9.66 -8.00
CA VAL A 570 -29.98 -9.15 -7.23
C VAL A 570 -30.43 -7.97 -6.37
N LEU A 571 -31.14 -7.01 -6.97
CA LEU A 571 -31.65 -5.86 -6.21
C LEU A 571 -32.64 -6.30 -5.15
N ALA A 572 -33.59 -7.16 -5.47
CA ALA A 572 -34.55 -7.72 -4.51
C ALA A 572 -33.82 -8.41 -3.35
N PHE A 573 -32.77 -9.18 -3.64
CA PHE A 573 -31.98 -9.82 -2.61
C PHE A 573 -31.22 -8.84 -1.71
N LEU A 574 -30.63 -7.76 -2.28
CA LEU A 574 -29.97 -6.72 -1.49
C LEU A 574 -30.95 -6.00 -0.58
N MET A 575 -32.16 -5.68 -1.07
CA MET A 575 -33.23 -5.08 -0.25
C MET A 575 -33.68 -6.01 0.88
N ASP A 576 -33.73 -7.32 0.63
CA ASP A 576 -34.00 -8.32 1.69
C ASP A 576 -32.90 -8.32 2.74
N LEU A 577 -31.62 -8.19 2.36
CA LEU A 577 -30.52 -8.11 3.32
C LEU A 577 -30.63 -6.87 4.22
N PHE A 578 -31.05 -5.71 3.71
CA PHE A 578 -31.31 -4.52 4.53
C PHE A 578 -32.50 -4.72 5.45
N LYS A 579 -33.62 -5.19 4.87
CA LYS A 579 -34.89 -5.36 5.61
C LYS A 579 -34.76 -6.33 6.79
N TYR A 580 -34.00 -7.38 6.64
CA TYR A 580 -33.84 -8.46 7.63
C TYR A 580 -32.47 -8.43 8.32
N ASN A 581 -31.69 -7.33 8.20
CA ASN A 581 -30.46 -7.18 8.93
C ASN A 581 -30.72 -7.15 10.44
N ASP A 582 -30.22 -8.14 11.16
CA ASP A 582 -30.32 -8.25 12.60
C ASP A 582 -28.95 -8.39 13.24
N ASN A 583 -28.49 -7.32 13.88
CA ASN A 583 -27.22 -7.25 14.59
C ASN A 583 -27.38 -7.32 16.13
N SER A 584 -28.59 -7.53 16.64
CA SER A 584 -28.92 -7.39 18.06
C SER A 584 -28.15 -8.34 19.01
N LYS A 585 -27.75 -9.52 18.54
CA LYS A 585 -26.96 -10.51 19.29
C LYS A 585 -25.48 -10.55 18.91
N ASN A 586 -25.05 -9.66 18.04
CA ASN A 586 -23.66 -9.60 17.61
C ASN A 586 -22.88 -8.59 18.46
N ARG A 587 -21.71 -8.97 18.97
CA ARG A 587 -20.86 -8.05 19.73
C ARG A 587 -20.08 -7.06 18.87
N TYR A 588 -20.01 -7.31 17.56
CA TYR A 588 -19.30 -6.45 16.61
C TYR A 588 -20.26 -5.50 15.91
N SER A 589 -19.75 -4.36 15.51
CA SER A 589 -20.48 -3.39 14.71
C SER A 589 -20.75 -3.89 13.30
N ASP A 590 -21.91 -3.57 12.75
CA ASP A 590 -22.29 -3.88 11.37
C ASP A 590 -22.11 -2.70 10.42
N ASN A 591 -21.47 -1.60 10.85
CA ASN A 591 -21.33 -0.38 10.08
C ASN A 591 -20.63 -0.61 8.72
N TYR A 592 -19.52 -1.33 8.68
CA TYR A 592 -18.83 -1.68 7.43
C TYR A 592 -19.64 -2.66 6.56
N TYR A 593 -20.42 -3.54 7.17
CA TYR A 593 -21.32 -4.43 6.45
C TYR A 593 -22.47 -3.64 5.80
N ARG A 594 -23.12 -2.73 6.52
CA ARG A 594 -24.17 -1.85 5.99
C ARG A 594 -23.63 -0.92 4.90
N ALA A 595 -22.45 -0.35 5.10
CA ALA A 595 -21.78 0.46 4.09
C ALA A 595 -21.55 -0.33 2.79
N ALA A 596 -21.04 -1.58 2.89
CA ALA A 596 -20.84 -2.44 1.74
C ALA A 596 -22.16 -2.81 1.02
N LEU A 597 -23.24 -3.02 1.75
CA LEU A 597 -24.57 -3.23 1.15
C LEU A 597 -25.07 -1.99 0.41
N ILE A 598 -24.84 -0.78 0.95
CA ILE A 598 -25.19 0.48 0.28
C ILE A 598 -24.39 0.64 -1.00
N GLU A 599 -23.07 0.41 -0.95
CA GLU A 599 -22.23 0.42 -2.14
C GLU A 599 -22.69 -0.61 -3.19
N ALA A 600 -23.14 -1.79 -2.73
CA ALA A 600 -23.75 -2.79 -3.61
C ALA A 600 -25.02 -2.27 -4.29
N LEU A 601 -25.92 -1.56 -3.57
CA LEU A 601 -27.07 -0.91 -4.20
C LEU A 601 -26.64 0.07 -5.30
N GLY A 602 -25.64 0.90 -5.04
CA GLY A 602 -25.06 1.79 -6.06
C GLY A 602 -24.50 1.06 -7.28
N ALA A 603 -23.86 -0.09 -7.06
CA ALA A 603 -23.28 -0.91 -8.12
C ALA A 603 -24.34 -1.60 -9.01
N THR A 604 -25.59 -1.74 -8.54
CA THR A 604 -26.69 -2.25 -9.38
C THR A 604 -27.19 -1.22 -10.41
N VAL A 605 -26.96 0.06 -10.17
CA VAL A 605 -27.47 1.16 -10.99
C VAL A 605 -26.72 1.19 -12.33
N THR A 606 -27.46 1.32 -13.42
CA THR A 606 -26.92 1.44 -14.79
C THR A 606 -27.43 2.73 -15.44
N PRO A 607 -26.68 3.33 -16.39
CA PRO A 607 -27.10 4.56 -17.05
C PRO A 607 -28.49 4.46 -17.69
N VAL A 608 -29.28 5.50 -17.61
CA VAL A 608 -30.59 5.58 -18.27
C VAL A 608 -30.38 5.67 -19.79
N ILE A 609 -30.96 4.74 -20.53
CA ILE A 609 -30.77 4.60 -21.99
C ILE A 609 -31.55 5.64 -22.79
N SER A 610 -32.66 6.18 -22.24
CA SER A 610 -33.50 7.17 -22.90
C SER A 610 -33.75 8.37 -22.00
N VAL A 611 -32.94 9.39 -22.14
CA VAL A 611 -33.30 10.72 -21.63
C VAL A 611 -34.07 11.38 -22.74
N GLN A 612 -35.39 11.49 -22.61
CA GLN A 612 -36.13 12.49 -23.37
C GLN A 612 -35.60 13.85 -22.96
N GLN A 613 -34.79 14.44 -23.83
CA GLN A 613 -34.22 15.77 -23.58
C GLN A 613 -35.37 16.74 -23.32
N GLY A 614 -35.41 17.28 -22.08
CA GLY A 614 -36.31 18.38 -21.69
C GLY A 614 -37.36 18.07 -20.65
N THR A 615 -37.54 16.82 -20.21
CA THR A 615 -38.48 16.57 -19.09
C THR A 615 -37.72 16.66 -17.75
N ALA A 616 -38.22 17.55 -16.88
CA ALA A 616 -37.67 17.60 -15.50
C ALA A 616 -37.92 16.26 -14.80
N ILE A 617 -36.86 15.70 -14.19
CA ILE A 617 -36.97 14.49 -13.38
C ILE A 617 -37.77 14.86 -12.12
N THR A 618 -38.95 14.31 -11.98
CA THR A 618 -39.79 14.48 -10.77
C THR A 618 -39.78 13.21 -9.94
N ALA A 619 -40.15 13.29 -8.68
CA ALA A 619 -40.25 12.12 -7.79
C ALA A 619 -41.16 11.01 -8.35
N GLU A 620 -42.18 11.42 -9.14
CA GLU A 620 -43.15 10.52 -9.75
C GLU A 620 -42.56 9.77 -10.98
N SER A 621 -41.61 10.39 -11.67
CA SER A 621 -40.99 9.84 -12.87
C SER A 621 -39.90 8.80 -12.57
N LEU A 622 -39.50 8.66 -11.29
CA LEU A 622 -38.47 7.70 -10.89
C LEU A 622 -38.94 6.25 -11.04
N SER A 623 -38.06 5.37 -11.51
CA SER A 623 -38.35 3.94 -11.55
C SER A 623 -38.59 3.38 -10.13
N ILE A 624 -39.31 2.27 -10.05
CA ILE A 624 -39.57 1.58 -8.77
C ILE A 624 -38.27 1.23 -8.07
N ASP A 625 -37.28 0.73 -8.84
CA ASP A 625 -35.98 0.34 -8.33
C ASP A 625 -35.19 1.54 -7.80
N THR A 626 -35.19 2.65 -8.54
CA THR A 626 -34.53 3.88 -8.11
C THR A 626 -35.17 4.45 -6.84
N LYS A 627 -36.51 4.43 -6.73
CA LYS A 627 -37.24 4.84 -5.51
C LYS A 627 -36.82 3.99 -4.33
N ALA A 628 -36.81 2.66 -4.46
CA ALA A 628 -36.42 1.75 -3.39
C ALA A 628 -34.98 1.98 -2.93
N ILE A 629 -34.04 2.19 -3.86
CA ILE A 629 -32.63 2.50 -3.54
C ILE A 629 -32.55 3.84 -2.80
N LEU A 630 -33.23 4.87 -3.29
CA LEU A 630 -33.21 6.21 -2.70
C LEU A 630 -33.81 6.23 -1.30
N GLU A 631 -34.93 5.52 -1.09
CA GLU A 631 -35.57 5.36 0.23
C GLU A 631 -34.61 4.70 1.22
N GLU A 632 -33.91 3.62 0.81
CA GLU A 632 -32.97 2.94 1.69
C GLU A 632 -31.75 3.78 2.01
N VAL A 633 -31.17 4.48 1.02
CA VAL A 633 -30.05 5.41 1.20
C VAL A 633 -30.45 6.57 2.14
N THR A 634 -31.63 7.15 1.93
CA THR A 634 -32.15 8.25 2.77
C THR A 634 -32.42 7.77 4.21
N ARG A 635 -32.98 6.57 4.36
CA ARG A 635 -33.22 5.97 5.68
C ARG A 635 -31.89 5.81 6.45
N ASN A 636 -30.84 5.31 5.79
CA ASN A 636 -29.54 5.14 6.41
C ASN A 636 -28.87 6.48 6.73
N LEU A 637 -28.95 7.50 5.85
CA LEU A 637 -28.44 8.84 6.15
C LEU A 637 -29.14 9.48 7.35
N ASN A 638 -30.47 9.32 7.46
CA ASN A 638 -31.21 9.84 8.61
C ASN A 638 -30.88 9.09 9.90
N LEU A 639 -30.66 7.78 9.83
CA LEU A 639 -30.18 6.99 10.96
C LEU A 639 -28.80 7.46 11.42
N GLU A 640 -27.88 7.73 10.51
CA GLU A 640 -26.53 8.22 10.81
C GLU A 640 -26.53 9.62 11.48
N LYS A 641 -27.51 10.48 11.18
CA LYS A 641 -27.68 11.76 11.89
C LYS A 641 -28.08 11.57 13.36
N LEU A 642 -28.82 10.50 13.67
CA LEU A 642 -29.27 10.20 15.03
C LEU A 642 -28.25 9.35 15.79
N LEU A 643 -27.63 8.39 15.11
CA LEU A 643 -26.68 7.42 15.67
C LEU A 643 -25.47 7.30 14.74
N PRO A 644 -24.52 8.22 14.80
CA PRO A 644 -23.34 8.20 13.97
C PRO A 644 -22.54 6.90 14.17
N CYS A 645 -22.15 6.27 13.07
CA CYS A 645 -21.31 5.08 13.13
C CYS A 645 -19.81 5.46 13.13
N TYR A 646 -18.97 4.48 13.43
CA TYR A 646 -17.52 4.65 13.39
C TYR A 646 -17.05 5.16 12.02
N LYS A 647 -16.31 6.28 12.02
CA LYS A 647 -15.80 6.98 10.81
C LYS A 647 -16.90 7.36 9.79
N TYR A 648 -18.15 7.43 10.22
CA TYR A 648 -19.26 7.77 9.30
C TYR A 648 -19.27 6.93 8.00
N THR A 649 -18.82 5.66 8.07
CA THR A 649 -18.66 4.80 6.89
C THR A 649 -19.94 4.63 6.08
N VAL A 650 -21.08 4.60 6.75
CA VAL A 650 -22.40 4.51 6.11
C VAL A 650 -22.74 5.81 5.38
N SER A 651 -22.48 6.97 5.98
CA SER A 651 -22.70 8.28 5.32
C SER A 651 -21.83 8.40 4.06
N VAL A 652 -20.56 7.99 4.13
CA VAL A 652 -19.64 7.97 2.98
C VAL A 652 -20.21 7.11 1.84
N ALA A 653 -20.68 5.90 2.16
CA ALA A 653 -21.29 5.01 1.16
C ALA A 653 -22.57 5.62 0.54
N CYS A 654 -23.42 6.25 1.36
CA CYS A 654 -24.62 6.92 0.88
C CYS A 654 -24.32 8.05 -0.11
N LEU A 655 -23.34 8.92 0.20
CA LEU A 655 -22.93 10.00 -0.70
C LEU A 655 -22.43 9.47 -2.04
N LYS A 656 -21.65 8.42 -2.05
CA LYS A 656 -21.19 7.77 -3.29
C LYS A 656 -22.37 7.28 -4.14
N VAL A 657 -23.36 6.64 -3.51
CA VAL A 657 -24.54 6.13 -4.24
C VAL A 657 -25.41 7.26 -4.78
N ILE A 658 -25.64 8.33 -4.01
CA ILE A 658 -26.36 9.51 -4.49
C ILE A 658 -25.68 10.08 -5.74
N ARG A 659 -24.34 10.19 -5.72
CA ARG A 659 -23.60 10.66 -6.90
C ARG A 659 -23.76 9.72 -8.09
N ILE A 660 -23.70 8.40 -7.90
CA ILE A 660 -23.92 7.42 -8.98
C ILE A 660 -25.32 7.60 -9.60
N LEU A 661 -26.37 7.77 -8.79
CA LEU A 661 -27.72 7.99 -9.26
C LEU A 661 -27.83 9.28 -10.10
N GLN A 662 -27.19 10.35 -9.69
CA GLN A 662 -27.13 11.62 -10.43
C GLN A 662 -26.31 11.47 -11.73
N LYS A 663 -25.14 10.82 -11.66
CA LYS A 663 -24.24 10.61 -12.80
C LYS A 663 -24.91 9.81 -13.92
N PHE A 664 -25.71 8.82 -13.55
CA PHE A 664 -26.40 7.95 -14.51
C PHE A 664 -27.79 8.45 -14.92
N GLY A 665 -28.18 9.64 -14.50
CA GLY A 665 -29.40 10.30 -14.94
C GLY A 665 -30.69 9.83 -14.23
N HIS A 666 -30.57 9.13 -13.10
CA HIS A 666 -31.71 8.73 -12.26
C HIS A 666 -32.18 9.84 -11.34
N LEU A 667 -31.32 10.76 -10.96
CA LEU A 667 -31.60 11.94 -10.16
C LEU A 667 -31.08 13.20 -10.88
N PRO A 668 -31.67 14.38 -10.63
CA PRO A 668 -31.14 15.61 -11.15
C PRO A 668 -29.73 15.89 -10.60
N SER A 669 -28.88 16.47 -11.46
CA SER A 669 -27.52 16.87 -11.07
C SER A 669 -27.59 18.02 -10.06
N ASN A 670 -27.17 17.80 -8.83
CA ASN A 670 -27.19 18.79 -7.76
C ASN A 670 -25.91 18.76 -6.94
N PRO A 671 -24.91 19.61 -7.24
CA PRO A 671 -23.65 19.68 -6.52
C PRO A 671 -23.81 20.32 -5.11
N HIS A 672 -24.86 21.10 -4.84
CA HIS A 672 -25.03 21.81 -3.58
C HIS A 672 -25.12 20.88 -2.37
N ILE A 673 -25.71 19.69 -2.55
CA ILE A 673 -25.77 18.67 -1.49
C ILE A 673 -24.33 18.33 -1.03
N PHE A 674 -23.42 18.08 -1.96
CA PHE A 674 -22.05 17.70 -1.66
C PHE A 674 -21.22 18.86 -1.10
N ARG A 675 -21.48 20.11 -1.53
CA ARG A 675 -20.84 21.30 -0.96
C ARG A 675 -21.11 21.42 0.55
N ALA A 676 -22.33 21.08 1.00
CA ALA A 676 -22.68 21.07 2.43
C ALA A 676 -21.88 20.00 3.22
N TYR A 677 -21.68 18.82 2.66
CA TYR A 677 -20.86 17.77 3.29
C TYR A 677 -19.35 17.99 3.16
N ALA A 678 -18.90 18.80 2.21
CA ALA A 678 -17.49 19.18 2.06
C ALA A 678 -17.06 20.28 3.05
N ALA A 679 -18.02 20.97 3.72
CA ALA A 679 -17.75 22.08 4.62
C ALA A 679 -16.86 21.69 5.81
N TYR A 680 -16.08 22.67 6.30
CA TYR A 680 -15.28 22.51 7.51
C TYR A 680 -16.16 22.16 8.72
N GLY A 681 -15.68 21.26 9.59
CA GLY A 681 -16.43 20.74 10.74
C GLY A 681 -17.13 19.40 10.50
N GLN A 682 -17.24 18.95 9.25
CA GLN A 682 -17.64 17.58 8.94
C GLN A 682 -16.44 16.62 9.12
N PHE A 683 -16.73 15.36 9.40
CA PHE A 683 -15.68 14.34 9.51
C PHE A 683 -14.89 14.19 8.21
N ILE A 684 -13.57 13.98 8.31
CA ILE A 684 -12.66 14.04 7.15
C ILE A 684 -13.05 13.11 6.00
N ASP A 685 -13.43 11.85 6.29
CA ASP A 685 -13.79 10.87 5.24
C ASP A 685 -15.09 11.26 4.53
N VAL A 686 -16.03 11.91 5.24
CA VAL A 686 -17.27 12.45 4.66
C VAL A 686 -16.95 13.61 3.73
N ARG A 687 -16.05 14.52 4.15
CA ARG A 687 -15.58 15.64 3.32
C ARG A 687 -14.91 15.14 2.05
N ILE A 688 -14.02 14.15 2.17
CA ILE A 688 -13.33 13.53 1.02
C ILE A 688 -14.34 12.91 0.05
N ALA A 689 -15.33 12.16 0.54
CA ALA A 689 -16.35 11.56 -0.31
C ALA A 689 -17.21 12.62 -1.05
N ALA A 690 -17.51 13.73 -0.38
CA ALA A 690 -18.20 14.84 -1.01
C ALA A 690 -17.34 15.54 -2.07
N LEU A 691 -16.04 15.71 -1.81
CA LEU A 691 -15.08 16.29 -2.76
C LEU A 691 -14.85 15.36 -3.98
N GLU A 692 -14.80 14.04 -3.78
CA GLU A 692 -14.78 13.06 -4.88
C GLU A 692 -15.98 13.22 -5.81
N ALA A 693 -17.17 13.41 -5.23
CA ALA A 693 -18.38 13.67 -6.00
C ALA A 693 -18.30 15.00 -6.76
N LEU A 694 -17.82 16.08 -6.13
CA LEU A 694 -17.69 17.39 -6.77
C LEU A 694 -16.65 17.41 -7.90
N VAL A 695 -15.53 16.69 -7.75
CA VAL A 695 -14.54 16.49 -8.82
C VAL A 695 -15.18 15.75 -10.00
N ASP A 696 -15.98 14.71 -9.73
CA ASP A 696 -16.71 13.99 -10.78
C ASP A 696 -17.78 14.87 -11.48
N PHE A 697 -18.45 15.77 -10.76
CA PHE A 697 -19.33 16.79 -11.38
C PHE A 697 -18.57 17.70 -12.33
N THR A 698 -17.40 18.18 -11.90
CA THR A 698 -16.56 19.05 -12.73
C THR A 698 -16.18 18.38 -14.04
N ARG A 699 -15.87 17.08 -14.00
CA ARG A 699 -15.52 16.29 -15.20
C ARG A 699 -16.74 16.04 -16.09
N VAL A 700 -17.88 15.66 -15.52
CA VAL A 700 -19.08 15.26 -16.27
C VAL A 700 -19.86 16.46 -16.78
N ASP A 701 -20.17 17.42 -15.90
CA ASP A 701 -21.00 18.59 -16.23
C ASP A 701 -20.17 19.73 -16.83
N GLY A 702 -18.87 19.79 -16.53
CA GLY A 702 -17.91 20.77 -17.06
C GLY A 702 -18.29 22.21 -16.75
N LYS A 703 -18.86 22.50 -15.58
CA LYS A 703 -19.20 23.84 -15.13
C LYS A 703 -18.01 24.50 -14.49
N TRP A 704 -17.76 25.77 -14.85
CA TRP A 704 -16.67 26.54 -14.27
C TRP A 704 -16.85 26.83 -12.78
N GLU A 705 -18.06 27.09 -12.35
CA GLU A 705 -18.43 27.40 -10.97
C GLU A 705 -18.11 26.26 -10.00
N ASP A 706 -18.19 24.99 -10.47
CA ASP A 706 -17.84 23.83 -9.67
C ASP A 706 -16.31 23.67 -9.57
N LEU A 707 -15.57 23.92 -10.66
CA LEU A 707 -14.12 23.93 -10.65
C LEU A 707 -13.55 25.07 -9.78
N GLU A 708 -14.16 26.26 -9.89
CA GLU A 708 -13.78 27.42 -9.08
C GLU A 708 -13.96 27.15 -7.59
N PHE A 709 -15.09 26.57 -7.19
CA PHE A 709 -15.32 26.12 -5.82
C PHE A 709 -14.23 25.14 -5.32
N LEU A 710 -13.82 24.18 -6.16
CA LEU A 710 -12.76 23.23 -5.78
C LEU A 710 -11.40 23.93 -5.63
N LEU A 711 -11.10 24.91 -6.50
CA LEU A 711 -9.87 25.69 -6.39
C LEU A 711 -9.88 26.59 -5.14
N ASP A 712 -11.05 27.17 -4.79
CA ASP A 712 -11.24 27.93 -3.54
C ASP A 712 -10.99 27.05 -2.32
N MET A 713 -11.54 25.84 -2.32
CA MET A 713 -11.28 24.85 -1.26
C MET A 713 -9.81 24.47 -1.17
N ALA A 714 -9.12 24.28 -2.30
CA ALA A 714 -7.69 23.98 -2.32
C ALA A 714 -6.83 25.14 -1.78
N GLU A 715 -7.30 26.37 -1.89
CA GLU A 715 -6.63 27.59 -1.42
C GLU A 715 -6.95 27.91 0.03
N MET A 716 -8.23 27.84 0.42
CA MET A 716 -8.74 28.46 1.65
C MET A 716 -9.06 27.46 2.77
N ASP A 717 -9.10 26.17 2.48
CA ASP A 717 -9.45 25.19 3.52
C ASP A 717 -8.42 25.18 4.65
N PRO A 718 -8.85 25.26 5.91
CA PRO A 718 -7.92 25.26 7.04
C PRO A 718 -7.16 23.94 7.19
N HIS A 719 -7.75 22.82 6.75
CA HIS A 719 -7.13 21.50 6.91
C HIS A 719 -6.17 21.16 5.75
N PRO A 720 -4.85 21.09 5.97
CA PRO A 720 -3.89 20.81 4.91
C PRO A 720 -4.17 19.51 4.17
N GLY A 721 -4.51 18.43 4.88
CA GLY A 721 -4.82 17.12 4.30
C GLY A 721 -5.99 17.16 3.31
N ILE A 722 -6.99 17.99 3.55
CA ILE A 722 -8.10 18.20 2.60
C ILE A 722 -7.62 18.90 1.34
N ARG A 723 -6.77 19.95 1.45
CA ARG A 723 -6.20 20.62 0.27
C ARG A 723 -5.40 19.67 -0.61
N HIS A 724 -4.52 18.87 0.01
CA HIS A 724 -3.74 17.85 -0.69
C HIS A 724 -4.63 16.81 -1.35
N ARG A 725 -5.55 16.22 -0.58
CA ARG A 725 -6.41 15.16 -1.09
C ARG A 725 -7.28 15.64 -2.24
N LEU A 726 -7.79 16.86 -2.16
CA LEU A 726 -8.59 17.46 -3.24
C LEU A 726 -7.80 17.60 -4.54
N VAL A 727 -6.58 18.14 -4.48
CA VAL A 727 -5.76 18.29 -5.69
C VAL A 727 -5.37 16.91 -6.23
N ARG A 728 -5.07 15.94 -5.37
CA ARG A 728 -4.84 14.55 -5.78
C ARG A 728 -6.04 13.93 -6.48
N LEU A 729 -7.25 14.16 -5.97
CA LEU A 729 -8.49 13.71 -6.63
C LEU A 729 -8.65 14.31 -8.04
N MET A 730 -8.27 15.58 -8.21
CA MET A 730 -8.27 16.22 -9.53
C MET A 730 -7.18 15.66 -10.46
N VAL A 731 -6.05 15.18 -9.93
CA VAL A 731 -5.02 14.48 -10.72
C VAL A 731 -5.51 13.08 -11.15
N GLU A 732 -6.18 12.36 -10.25
CA GLU A 732 -6.71 11.02 -10.50
C GLU A 732 -7.93 11.04 -11.44
N ASN A 733 -8.77 12.06 -11.33
CA ASN A 733 -9.96 12.28 -12.14
C ASN A 733 -9.97 13.71 -12.70
N PRO A 734 -9.14 14.02 -13.71
CA PRO A 734 -8.94 15.38 -14.18
C PRO A 734 -10.21 15.97 -14.80
N PRO A 735 -10.45 17.28 -14.63
CA PRO A 735 -11.64 17.96 -15.12
C PRO A 735 -11.77 17.91 -16.64
N PHE A 736 -10.69 17.73 -17.38
CA PHE A 736 -10.67 17.49 -18.82
C PHE A 736 -9.44 16.69 -19.25
N GLU A 737 -9.55 16.08 -20.42
CA GLU A 737 -8.46 15.30 -21.00
C GLU A 737 -7.62 16.17 -21.93
N ARG A 738 -6.31 15.94 -21.89
CA ARG A 738 -5.29 16.69 -22.67
C ARG A 738 -5.55 16.75 -24.17
N ALA A 739 -6.19 15.72 -24.73
CA ALA A 739 -6.36 15.60 -26.18
C ALA A 739 -7.50 16.44 -26.75
N HIS A 740 -8.39 16.98 -25.95
CA HIS A 740 -9.62 17.62 -26.39
C HIS A 740 -9.74 19.04 -25.85
N LYS A 741 -10.06 19.98 -26.75
CA LYS A 741 -10.38 21.35 -26.39
C LYS A 741 -11.63 21.34 -25.49
N HIS A 742 -11.52 21.85 -24.28
CA HIS A 742 -12.58 21.82 -23.28
C HIS A 742 -12.92 23.22 -22.80
N ARG A 743 -14.18 23.45 -22.42
CA ARG A 743 -14.68 24.76 -21.95
C ARG A 743 -14.06 25.21 -20.61
N LEU A 744 -13.51 24.25 -19.83
CA LEU A 744 -12.78 24.55 -18.59
C LEU A 744 -11.31 24.90 -18.83
N ASP A 745 -10.81 24.68 -20.04
CA ASP A 745 -9.44 25.08 -20.43
C ASP A 745 -9.42 26.57 -20.72
N ARG A 746 -9.13 27.36 -19.68
CA ARG A 746 -9.09 28.82 -19.69
C ARG A 746 -7.75 29.31 -19.18
N PRO A 747 -7.29 30.51 -19.63
CA PRO A 747 -6.10 31.16 -19.08
C PRO A 747 -6.19 31.34 -17.55
N ASP A 748 -7.39 31.71 -17.07
CA ASP A 748 -7.65 31.89 -15.62
C ASP A 748 -7.28 30.68 -14.77
N LEU A 749 -7.51 29.45 -15.29
CA LEU A 749 -7.13 28.23 -14.61
C LEU A 749 -5.61 28.09 -14.49
N VAL A 750 -4.89 28.39 -15.57
CA VAL A 750 -3.42 28.33 -15.56
C VAL A 750 -2.85 29.34 -14.59
N ASP A 751 -3.33 30.58 -14.63
CA ASP A 751 -2.89 31.67 -13.74
C ASP A 751 -3.19 31.31 -12.28
N ARG A 752 -4.34 30.72 -12.02
CA ARG A 752 -4.71 30.31 -10.67
C ARG A 752 -3.84 29.17 -10.15
N ILE A 753 -3.59 28.13 -10.95
CA ILE A 753 -2.68 27.04 -10.58
C ILE A 753 -1.27 27.60 -10.34
N TRP A 754 -0.80 28.52 -11.19
CA TRP A 754 0.50 29.18 -11.02
C TRP A 754 0.58 29.96 -9.71
N ASN A 755 -0.45 30.71 -9.38
CA ASN A 755 -0.53 31.49 -8.13
C ASN A 755 -0.57 30.59 -6.90
N LEU A 756 -1.27 29.47 -6.96
CA LEU A 756 -1.28 28.45 -5.88
C LEU A 756 0.11 27.84 -5.67
N ILE A 757 0.84 27.56 -6.75
CA ILE A 757 2.20 27.00 -6.69
C ILE A 757 3.21 28.00 -6.11
N ASN A 758 3.11 29.29 -6.48
CA ASN A 758 4.15 30.29 -6.22
C ASN A 758 3.70 31.45 -5.31
N GLY A 759 2.46 31.44 -4.82
CA GLY A 759 1.88 32.47 -3.96
C GLY A 759 2.01 32.17 -2.46
N MET A 760 0.98 32.55 -1.70
CA MET A 760 0.95 32.45 -0.22
C MET A 760 1.10 31.04 0.30
N LEU A 761 0.63 30.04 -0.42
CA LEU A 761 0.72 28.61 -0.05
C LEU A 761 2.01 27.95 -0.54
N SER A 762 2.94 28.69 -1.10
CA SER A 762 4.20 28.15 -1.62
C SER A 762 5.07 27.44 -0.56
N HIS A 763 4.82 27.67 0.72
CA HIS A 763 5.48 26.99 1.84
C HIS A 763 4.97 25.56 2.03
N ASP A 764 3.76 25.23 1.55
CA ASP A 764 3.20 23.89 1.59
C ASP A 764 3.79 23.06 0.43
N ALA A 765 4.87 22.34 0.71
CA ALA A 765 5.61 21.60 -0.31
C ALA A 765 4.78 20.46 -0.93
N LYS A 766 3.91 19.80 -0.17
CA LYS A 766 3.01 18.75 -0.67
C LYS A 766 2.02 19.33 -1.68
N LEU A 767 1.32 20.37 -1.29
CA LEU A 767 0.32 21.02 -2.15
C LEU A 767 0.96 21.50 -3.46
N ARG A 768 2.17 22.06 -3.40
CA ARG A 768 2.92 22.47 -4.60
C ARG A 768 3.21 21.29 -5.52
N CYS A 769 3.65 20.16 -4.98
CA CYS A 769 3.92 18.96 -5.77
C CYS A 769 2.65 18.41 -6.42
N ASP A 770 1.55 18.36 -5.69
CA ASP A 770 0.28 17.90 -6.22
C ASP A 770 -0.26 18.85 -7.33
N LEU A 771 -0.11 20.16 -7.15
CA LEU A 771 -0.48 21.16 -8.17
C LEU A 771 0.41 21.07 -9.43
N VAL A 772 1.71 20.79 -9.27
CA VAL A 772 2.62 20.51 -10.39
C VAL A 772 2.17 19.27 -11.15
N ASP A 773 1.79 18.21 -10.44
CA ASP A 773 1.25 16.99 -11.04
C ASP A 773 -0.09 17.24 -11.73
N LEU A 774 -0.95 18.08 -11.16
CA LEU A 774 -2.23 18.48 -11.78
C LEU A 774 -1.97 19.24 -13.10
N TYR A 775 -1.09 20.23 -13.07
CA TYR A 775 -0.72 20.98 -14.28
C TYR A 775 -0.17 20.05 -15.37
N TYR A 776 0.74 19.13 -14.98
CA TYR A 776 1.30 18.15 -15.92
C TYR A 776 0.24 17.21 -16.48
N THR A 777 -0.73 16.80 -15.66
CA THR A 777 -1.84 15.93 -16.08
C THR A 777 -2.74 16.64 -17.11
N LEU A 778 -3.03 17.92 -16.89
CA LEU A 778 -3.90 18.69 -17.76
C LEU A 778 -3.22 19.11 -19.08
N TYR A 779 -1.99 19.58 -19.01
CA TYR A 779 -1.31 20.23 -20.14
C TYR A 779 -0.13 19.46 -20.74
N GLY A 780 0.58 18.69 -19.98
CA GLY A 780 1.48 17.61 -20.39
C GLY A 780 2.73 17.90 -21.20
N THR A 781 3.06 19.13 -21.46
CA THR A 781 4.20 19.46 -22.32
C THR A 781 5.51 19.56 -21.55
N LYS A 782 5.48 20.24 -20.40
CA LYS A 782 6.63 20.40 -19.50
C LYS A 782 6.13 20.54 -18.07
N VAL A 783 6.93 20.05 -17.13
CA VAL A 783 6.67 20.28 -15.72
C VAL A 783 6.95 21.77 -15.41
N PRO A 784 6.04 22.51 -14.75
CA PRO A 784 6.27 23.91 -14.43
C PRO A 784 7.41 24.05 -13.42
N PHE A 785 8.20 25.12 -13.58
CA PHE A 785 9.21 25.48 -12.58
C PHE A 785 8.52 26.13 -11.38
N CYS A 786 8.81 25.63 -10.19
CA CYS A 786 8.44 26.30 -8.97
C CYS A 786 9.44 27.43 -8.66
N LEU A 787 8.95 28.60 -8.28
CA LEU A 787 9.81 29.67 -7.79
C LEU A 787 10.43 29.27 -6.44
N PRO A 788 11.64 29.76 -6.11
CA PRO A 788 12.20 29.56 -4.78
C PRO A 788 11.23 30.09 -3.73
N ILE A 789 11.13 29.40 -2.60
CA ILE A 789 10.33 29.88 -1.48
C ILE A 789 10.90 31.23 -1.02
N PRO A 790 10.09 32.30 -0.89
CA PRO A 790 10.59 33.64 -0.55
C PRO A 790 11.46 33.69 0.70
N GLU A 791 11.16 32.85 1.69
CA GLU A 791 11.93 32.73 2.92
C GLU A 791 13.33 32.14 2.71
N LEU A 792 13.49 31.23 1.74
CA LEU A 792 14.80 30.69 1.36
C LEU A 792 15.63 31.74 0.58
N ALA A 793 14.99 32.60 -0.20
CA ALA A 793 15.66 33.68 -0.90
C ALA A 793 16.26 34.72 0.07
N THR A 794 15.63 34.95 1.25
CA THR A 794 16.15 35.81 2.32
C THR A 794 17.30 35.19 3.12
N ILE A 795 17.39 33.88 3.17
CA ILE A 795 18.47 33.14 3.87
C ILE A 795 19.71 32.97 2.99
N MET A 796 19.55 32.98 1.68
CA MET A 796 20.68 33.01 0.75
C MET A 796 21.36 34.41 0.83
N LYS A 797 22.36 34.55 1.69
CA LYS A 797 23.22 35.73 1.68
C LYS A 797 23.73 35.92 0.27
N PRO A 798 23.59 37.15 -0.28
CA PRO A 798 24.17 37.44 -1.59
C PRO A 798 25.64 37.08 -1.54
N ARG A 799 26.11 36.27 -2.47
CA ARG A 799 27.56 36.07 -2.68
C ARG A 799 28.19 37.44 -2.71
N LYS A 800 29.07 37.74 -1.76
CA LYS A 800 29.90 38.91 -1.87
C LYS A 800 30.54 38.88 -3.27
N ALA A 801 30.20 39.87 -4.08
CA ALA A 801 30.85 40.05 -5.36
C ALA A 801 32.35 40.06 -5.10
N GLY A 802 33.08 39.15 -5.72
CA GLY A 802 34.53 39.21 -5.69
C GLY A 802 34.96 40.53 -6.28
N PRO A 803 36.20 41.00 -5.99
CA PRO A 803 36.69 42.26 -6.53
C PRO A 803 36.54 42.24 -8.06
N PRO A 804 36.15 43.37 -8.69
CA PRO A 804 35.89 43.42 -10.10
C PRO A 804 37.17 43.02 -10.87
N SER A 805 37.06 42.01 -11.70
CA SER A 805 38.13 41.74 -12.70
C SER A 805 38.21 42.91 -13.65
N PRO A 806 39.43 43.31 -14.13
CA PRO A 806 39.61 44.50 -14.97
C PRO A 806 38.76 44.36 -16.23
N GLU A 807 38.00 45.39 -16.50
CA GLU A 807 37.10 45.54 -17.63
C GLU A 807 37.86 45.35 -18.94
N ARG A 808 37.45 44.39 -19.75
CA ARG A 808 37.72 44.42 -21.20
C ARG A 808 36.71 45.40 -21.81
N GLU A 809 37.23 46.49 -22.32
CA GLU A 809 36.48 47.44 -23.16
C GLU A 809 35.76 46.68 -24.28
N ILE A 810 34.46 46.65 -24.24
CA ILE A 810 33.60 46.22 -25.35
C ILE A 810 33.20 47.53 -26.07
N LYS A 811 33.70 47.67 -27.28
CA LYS A 811 33.30 48.77 -28.19
C LYS A 811 31.79 48.61 -28.51
N PRO A 812 31.05 49.76 -28.55
CA PRO A 812 29.60 49.68 -28.80
C PRO A 812 29.30 49.33 -30.27
N VAL A 813 28.42 48.40 -30.48
CA VAL A 813 27.83 48.07 -31.78
C VAL A 813 26.70 49.07 -32.03
N PRO A 814 26.58 49.71 -33.25
CA PRO A 814 25.52 50.66 -33.48
C PRO A 814 24.13 50.06 -33.58
N VAL A 815 23.23 50.70 -32.90
CA VAL A 815 21.78 50.38 -32.90
C VAL A 815 21.20 50.87 -34.25
N GLN A 816 20.72 49.94 -35.07
CA GLN A 816 19.88 50.26 -36.19
C GLN A 816 18.44 50.46 -35.73
N HIS A 817 17.95 51.69 -35.96
CA HIS A 817 16.54 52.05 -35.83
C HIS A 817 15.69 51.30 -36.85
N VAL A 818 14.73 50.53 -36.39
CA VAL A 818 13.62 50.03 -37.24
C VAL A 818 12.46 50.98 -37.10
N LYS A 819 12.13 51.57 -38.22
CA LYS A 819 10.95 52.43 -38.40
C LYS A 819 9.69 51.54 -38.51
N HIS A 820 8.63 52.00 -37.85
CA HIS A 820 7.28 51.57 -38.09
C HIS A 820 6.87 52.02 -39.48
N GLU A 821 6.27 51.08 -40.23
CA GLU A 821 5.31 51.41 -41.31
C GLU A 821 4.16 50.42 -41.31
N THR A 822 3.00 51.04 -41.54
CA THR A 822 1.67 50.48 -41.47
C THR A 822 1.31 49.67 -42.72
N ILE A 823 0.41 48.77 -42.53
CA ILE A 823 -0.49 47.96 -43.34
C ILE A 823 -0.82 48.63 -44.72
N ASP A 824 -0.76 47.83 -45.84
CA ASP A 824 -1.88 47.62 -46.76
C ASP A 824 -1.58 46.53 -47.81
N GLU A 825 -2.52 45.68 -47.91
CA GLU A 825 -3.06 44.85 -48.97
C GLU A 825 -2.34 44.49 -50.28
N ILE A 826 -2.63 43.27 -50.72
CA ILE A 826 -3.01 42.75 -52.06
C ILE A 826 -2.02 41.76 -52.70
N GLU A 827 -2.56 40.54 -52.78
CA GLU A 827 -2.61 39.54 -53.87
C GLU A 827 -1.38 39.20 -54.74
N ASN A 828 -1.36 37.90 -55.00
CA ASN A 828 -0.98 37.18 -56.22
C ASN A 828 0.31 36.43 -56.32
N SER A 829 0.12 35.12 -56.34
CA SER A 829 1.04 34.07 -56.84
C SER A 829 1.35 34.30 -58.35
N PRO A 830 2.35 33.68 -59.00
CA PRO A 830 2.67 32.27 -58.98
C PRO A 830 4.16 31.84 -59.14
N ALA A 831 4.41 30.58 -58.90
CA ALA A 831 5.63 29.84 -59.32
C ALA A 831 5.83 29.87 -60.86
N PRO A 832 6.99 29.41 -61.47
CA PRO A 832 7.71 28.19 -61.15
C PRO A 832 9.21 28.14 -61.62
N ASN A 833 9.80 27.04 -61.22
CA ASN A 833 10.73 26.21 -62.01
C ASN A 833 12.24 26.45 -62.12
N LYS A 834 12.91 25.37 -61.80
CA LYS A 834 13.92 24.56 -62.53
C LYS A 834 15.41 24.81 -62.36
N ARG A 835 15.97 23.75 -61.78
CA ARG A 835 17.04 22.86 -62.31
C ARG A 835 18.40 23.37 -62.62
N LYS A 836 19.34 22.60 -62.10
CA LYS A 836 20.52 21.91 -62.67
C LYS A 836 21.79 22.24 -61.89
N SER A 837 22.65 21.38 -61.53
CA SER A 837 23.22 20.08 -61.93
C SER A 837 24.64 19.99 -61.34
N SER A 838 24.96 18.84 -60.82
CA SER A 838 26.32 18.40 -60.45
C SER A 838 27.28 18.41 -61.66
N PRO A 839 28.60 18.23 -61.49
CA PRO A 839 29.11 16.90 -61.19
C PRO A 839 30.48 16.77 -60.48
N ASN A 840 30.66 15.62 -59.92
CA ASN A 840 31.84 14.71 -59.91
C ASN A 840 33.28 15.23 -59.79
N ARG A 841 34.03 14.69 -58.84
CA ARG A 841 35.10 13.70 -59.08
C ARG A 841 35.86 13.38 -57.76
N ASP A 842 35.83 12.13 -57.41
CA ASP A 842 36.95 11.39 -56.80
C ASP A 842 38.04 11.20 -57.79
N PRO A 843 39.28 10.75 -57.51
CA PRO A 843 39.67 9.74 -56.52
C PRO A 843 41.08 9.81 -55.93
N THR A 844 41.42 8.82 -55.13
CA THR A 844 42.71 8.13 -54.88
C THR A 844 43.60 8.60 -53.73
N GLY A 845 43.81 7.65 -52.93
CA GLY A 845 44.59 7.35 -51.77
C GLY A 845 46.13 7.26 -51.93
N PRO A 846 46.77 6.51 -51.01
CA PRO A 846 47.68 7.02 -50.00
C PRO A 846 49.19 6.84 -50.47
N PRO A 847 50.22 7.13 -49.73
CA PRO A 847 50.64 6.45 -48.51
C PRO A 847 51.65 7.15 -47.55
N ASN A 848 51.77 6.54 -46.41
CA ASN A 848 53.00 6.29 -45.63
C ASN A 848 53.73 7.40 -44.85
N SER A 849 53.84 7.03 -43.56
CA SER A 849 55.06 6.94 -42.72
C SER A 849 55.62 8.20 -42.07
N ALA A 850 55.74 8.14 -40.79
CA ALA A 850 56.94 8.07 -40.01
C ALA A 850 56.83 8.68 -38.64
N GLU A 851 57.03 7.82 -37.66
CA GLU A 851 57.73 7.97 -36.42
C GLU A 851 58.20 9.35 -36.00
N HIS A 852 57.84 9.75 -34.78
CA HIS A 852 58.80 10.11 -33.75
C HIS A 852 58.15 10.14 -32.36
N GLY A 853 58.70 9.29 -31.49
CA GLY A 853 58.43 9.26 -30.08
C GLY A 853 59.11 10.42 -29.33
N THR A 854 58.47 10.70 -28.16
CA THR A 854 59.22 11.21 -27.01
C THR A 854 58.56 10.72 -25.71
N GLU A 855 59.31 9.95 -25.01
CA GLU A 855 59.15 9.65 -23.60
C GLU A 855 59.13 10.91 -22.73
N ILE A 856 58.31 10.95 -21.72
CA ILE A 856 58.62 11.63 -20.46
C ILE A 856 58.02 10.85 -19.26
N LYS A 857 58.93 10.15 -18.64
CA LYS A 857 59.22 9.94 -17.20
C LYS A 857 58.11 10.00 -16.18
N ARG A 858 57.94 8.84 -15.57
CA ARG A 858 57.51 8.62 -14.18
C ARG A 858 58.39 9.36 -13.20
N GLN A 859 57.81 10.09 -12.27
CA GLN A 859 58.39 10.35 -10.94
C GLN A 859 57.44 9.91 -9.86
N LYS A 860 57.89 8.92 -9.09
CA LYS A 860 57.43 8.62 -7.73
C LYS A 860 57.95 9.72 -6.81
N ILE A 861 57.13 10.25 -5.95
CA ILE A 861 57.56 10.82 -4.68
C ILE A 861 56.66 10.31 -3.56
N ALA A 862 57.33 9.94 -2.47
CA ALA A 862 56.82 9.35 -1.28
C ALA A 862 56.07 10.30 -0.33
N SER A 863 55.26 9.68 0.45
CA SER A 863 54.74 10.04 1.78
C SER A 863 55.27 11.29 2.45
N ASN A 864 54.36 12.22 2.87
CA ASN A 864 54.41 12.78 4.21
C ASN A 864 53.00 13.10 4.69
N GLN A 865 52.74 12.65 5.91
CA GLN A 865 51.64 13.03 6.77
C GLN A 865 51.77 14.53 7.09
N ASP A 866 50.65 15.24 7.03
CA ASP A 866 50.36 16.33 7.92
C ASP A 866 48.88 16.59 8.01
N GLU A 867 48.42 16.50 9.23
CA GLU A 867 47.13 16.97 9.69
C GLU A 867 46.93 18.44 9.44
N ARG A 868 45.89 18.80 8.72
CA ARG A 868 45.16 20.06 8.92
C ARG A 868 43.80 20.07 8.23
N GLY A 869 42.81 20.46 9.01
CA GLY A 869 41.41 20.48 8.78
C GLY A 869 40.95 20.99 7.40
N ILE A 870 40.08 20.28 6.83
CA ILE A 870 39.33 20.67 5.66
C ILE A 870 38.16 21.54 6.12
N PRO A 871 37.99 22.77 5.65
CA PRO A 871 36.77 23.50 5.90
C PRO A 871 35.66 22.89 5.07
N ILE A 872 34.62 22.46 5.75
CA ILE A 872 33.38 22.02 5.18
C ILE A 872 32.75 23.22 4.44
N PRO A 873 32.42 23.10 3.15
CA PRO A 873 31.58 24.10 2.49
C PRO A 873 30.21 24.06 3.18
N GLY A 874 29.78 25.22 3.71
CA GLY A 874 28.46 25.36 4.29
C GLY A 874 27.38 25.10 3.24
N GLU A 875 26.84 23.94 3.22
CA GLU A 875 25.64 23.63 2.47
C GLU A 875 24.45 24.29 3.17
N GLY A 876 23.73 25.09 2.42
CA GLY A 876 22.48 25.66 2.84
C GLY A 876 21.53 24.56 3.33
N LYS A 877 21.14 24.64 4.58
CA LYS A 877 20.16 23.78 5.19
C LYS A 877 18.83 23.89 4.44
N VAL A 878 18.60 22.99 3.55
CA VAL A 878 17.25 22.72 3.05
C VAL A 878 16.55 21.91 4.14
N LYS A 879 15.50 22.45 4.72
CA LYS A 879 14.61 21.69 5.60
C LYS A 879 14.01 20.56 4.76
N SER A 880 14.45 19.36 5.00
CA SER A 880 13.78 18.17 4.48
C SER A 880 12.60 17.87 5.40
N GLU A 881 11.40 18.17 4.96
CA GLU A 881 10.21 17.63 5.60
C GLU A 881 10.10 16.16 5.19
N TYR A 882 10.18 15.30 6.17
CA TYR A 882 10.02 13.86 5.99
C TYR A 882 8.55 13.53 5.88
N TYR A 883 8.24 12.82 4.86
CA TYR A 883 6.93 12.25 4.67
C TYR A 883 6.99 10.77 5.03
N SER A 884 6.35 10.39 6.12
CA SER A 884 6.00 9.02 6.35
C SER A 884 4.63 8.79 5.74
N ASP A 885 4.59 8.04 4.66
CA ASP A 885 3.37 7.76 3.93
C ASP A 885 2.68 6.55 4.49
N ASN A 886 1.60 6.78 5.16
CA ASN A 886 0.68 5.74 5.55
C ASN A 886 -0.77 6.04 5.18
N SER A 887 -1.00 6.82 4.17
CA SER A 887 -2.33 6.82 3.61
C SER A 887 -2.55 5.51 2.86
N ALA A 888 -3.13 4.54 3.53
CA ALA A 888 -3.76 3.40 2.90
C ALA A 888 -4.99 3.85 2.09
N SER A 889 -4.89 4.94 1.36
CA SER A 889 -5.88 5.32 0.38
C SER A 889 -5.48 4.70 -0.95
N LEU A 890 -6.04 3.57 -1.21
CA LEU A 890 -6.11 2.98 -2.54
C LEU A 890 -6.61 4.03 -3.53
N PRO A 891 -5.94 4.22 -4.66
CA PRO A 891 -6.49 5.03 -5.73
C PRO A 891 -7.82 4.42 -6.15
N GLY A 892 -8.82 5.27 -6.32
CA GLY A 892 -10.15 4.87 -6.73
C GLY A 892 -10.17 4.23 -8.11
N ILE A 893 -9.95 2.95 -8.10
CA ILE A 893 -10.56 2.07 -9.08
C ILE A 893 -11.77 1.54 -8.34
N MET A 894 -12.95 1.60 -8.93
CA MET A 894 -14.13 0.89 -8.49
C MET A 894 -13.72 -0.49 -7.97
N GLY A 895 -13.38 -0.55 -6.73
CA GLY A 895 -12.94 -1.73 -6.03
C GLY A 895 -13.37 -1.51 -4.62
N THR A 896 -14.29 -2.32 -4.19
CA THR A 896 -14.60 -2.55 -2.80
C THR A 896 -13.37 -2.34 -1.94
N PRO A 897 -13.46 -1.60 -0.85
CA PRO A 897 -12.38 -1.60 0.15
C PRO A 897 -12.08 -3.06 0.48
N GLY A 898 -10.87 -3.49 0.13
CA GLY A 898 -10.41 -4.81 0.45
C GLY A 898 -10.49 -5.00 1.96
N PRO A 899 -11.06 -6.10 2.43
CA PRO A 899 -11.09 -6.36 3.84
C PRO A 899 -9.67 -6.45 4.35
N VAL A 900 -9.45 -5.76 5.43
CA VAL A 900 -8.19 -5.82 6.17
C VAL A 900 -8.10 -7.21 6.79
N GLY A 901 -7.06 -7.91 6.49
CA GLY A 901 -6.94 -9.30 6.85
C GLY A 901 -6.55 -9.55 8.28
N PHE A 902 -7.19 -10.53 8.84
CA PHE A 902 -6.81 -11.15 10.09
C PHE A 902 -6.62 -12.65 9.91
N GLU A 903 -5.52 -13.15 10.41
CA GLU A 903 -5.48 -14.57 10.72
C GLU A 903 -6.25 -14.86 12.04
N PRO A 904 -7.01 -15.97 12.08
CA PRO A 904 -7.80 -16.34 13.25
C PRO A 904 -6.97 -16.59 14.51
N GLY A 905 -5.67 -16.80 14.37
CA GLY A 905 -4.76 -17.14 15.47
C GLY A 905 -4.65 -16.10 16.57
N MET A 906 -4.90 -14.83 16.24
CA MET A 906 -4.78 -13.74 17.18
C MET A 906 -5.94 -13.67 18.19
N PHE A 907 -7.09 -14.24 17.82
CA PHE A 907 -8.28 -14.29 18.68
C PHE A 907 -8.52 -15.67 19.31
N LYS A 908 -7.72 -16.70 18.95
CA LYS A 908 -7.85 -18.03 19.57
C LYS A 908 -7.54 -18.01 21.07
N LYS A 909 -6.72 -17.13 21.55
CA LYS A 909 -6.41 -17.03 22.99
C LYS A 909 -7.59 -16.50 23.83
N ASP A 910 -8.44 -15.67 23.24
CA ASP A 910 -9.59 -15.10 23.96
C ASP A 910 -10.87 -15.98 23.82
N LEU A 911 -10.84 -17.05 22.98
CA LEU A 911 -12.00 -17.90 22.71
C LEU A 911 -11.94 -19.28 23.38
N GLU A 912 -10.78 -19.68 23.96
CA GLU A 912 -10.65 -20.98 24.62
C GLU A 912 -11.25 -21.02 26.04
N GLU A 913 -11.63 -19.90 26.62
CA GLU A 913 -12.22 -19.86 27.97
C GLU A 913 -13.72 -20.19 28.04
N HIS A 914 -14.42 -20.40 26.94
CA HIS A 914 -15.87 -20.77 26.94
C HIS A 914 -16.21 -21.88 25.97
N LYS A 915 -15.76 -23.11 26.25
CA LYS A 915 -16.42 -24.32 25.74
C LYS A 915 -17.32 -24.92 26.83
N PRO A 916 -18.63 -25.06 26.62
CA PRO A 916 -19.45 -25.89 27.49
C PRO A 916 -19.13 -27.37 27.22
N LYS A 917 -18.86 -28.07 28.30
CA LYS A 917 -18.80 -29.52 28.32
C LYS A 917 -20.16 -30.06 27.90
N SER A 918 -20.22 -30.82 26.82
CA SER A 918 -21.33 -31.68 26.53
C SER A 918 -20.91 -33.12 26.81
N ASP A 919 -21.64 -33.71 27.71
CA ASP A 919 -21.52 -35.09 28.16
C ASP A 919 -21.76 -36.10 27.05
N SER A 920 -20.90 -37.09 27.09
CA SER A 920 -20.96 -38.30 26.30
C SER A 920 -22.09 -39.24 26.78
N VAL A 921 -22.86 -39.78 25.87
CA VAL A 921 -23.64 -41.01 26.10
C VAL A 921 -23.23 -42.03 25.06
N ASN A 922 -22.74 -43.14 25.66
CA ASN A 922 -22.40 -44.44 25.09
C ASN A 922 -23.42 -45.06 24.13
N LYS A 923 -22.94 -45.83 23.13
CA LYS A 923 -23.23 -47.28 22.96
C LYS A 923 -22.44 -47.87 21.82
N SER A 924 -21.49 -48.71 22.18
CA SER A 924 -21.30 -50.19 22.00
C SER A 924 -21.72 -50.81 20.68
N LYS A 925 -20.80 -51.49 19.99
CA LYS A 925 -20.61 -52.94 19.85
C LYS A 925 -19.76 -53.36 18.68
N LYS A 926 -18.67 -54.12 19.00
CA LYS A 926 -18.25 -55.45 18.52
C LYS A 926 -18.06 -55.65 17.00
N LYS A 927 -16.93 -56.18 16.55
CA LYS A 927 -16.21 -57.46 16.72
C LYS A 927 -15.01 -57.55 15.77
N LYS A 928 -13.86 -58.06 16.23
CA LYS A 928 -13.01 -59.21 15.92
C LYS A 928 -12.71 -59.48 14.41
N LYS A 929 -11.47 -59.68 14.02
CA LYS A 929 -10.49 -60.76 14.23
C LYS A 929 -9.32 -60.59 13.28
N ASP A 930 -8.10 -60.68 13.67
CA ASP A 930 -7.15 -61.79 13.70
C ASP A 930 -6.16 -61.96 12.56
N LYS A 931 -4.84 -62.02 12.99
CA LYS A 931 -3.74 -62.89 12.54
C LYS A 931 -3.05 -62.60 11.22
N LYS A 932 -1.77 -62.56 11.06
CA LYS A 932 -0.56 -63.29 11.53
C LYS A 932 0.65 -62.85 10.70
N LYS A 933 1.83 -62.72 11.39
CA LYS A 933 3.19 -63.23 11.18
C LYS A 933 3.77 -63.39 9.77
N HIS A 934 5.03 -62.89 9.55
CA HIS A 934 6.31 -63.57 9.48
C HIS A 934 7.40 -62.56 9.02
N LYS A 935 8.47 -62.32 9.78
CA LYS A 935 9.85 -62.81 9.82
C LYS A 935 10.56 -62.98 8.47
N HIS A 936 11.73 -62.24 8.30
CA HIS A 936 13.12 -62.70 8.14
C HIS A 936 14.00 -61.50 7.82
N LYS A 937 14.98 -61.16 8.60
CA LYS A 937 16.42 -61.45 8.72
C LYS A 937 17.24 -61.39 7.40
N HIS A 938 18.27 -60.49 7.39
CA HIS A 938 19.74 -60.70 7.29
C HIS A 938 20.39 -59.32 7.12
N LYS A 939 21.27 -58.86 8.00
CA LYS A 939 22.72 -59.02 8.26
C LYS A 939 23.63 -58.59 7.08
N HIS A 940 24.47 -57.61 7.35
CA HIS A 940 25.94 -57.53 7.44
C HIS A 940 26.36 -56.03 7.54
N LYS A 941 26.98 -55.56 8.60
CA LYS A 941 28.41 -55.53 9.07
C LYS A 941 29.35 -54.74 8.15
N HIS A 942 29.95 -53.67 8.65
CA HIS A 942 31.31 -53.44 9.12
C HIS A 942 31.47 -51.95 9.48
N ASP A 943 31.78 -51.61 10.68
CA ASP A 943 33.02 -51.38 11.47
C ASP A 943 33.89 -50.21 10.98
N HIS A 944 34.14 -49.25 11.83
CA HIS A 944 35.28 -48.96 12.71
C HIS A 944 35.06 -47.55 13.36
N LYS A 945 34.99 -47.50 14.72
CA LYS A 945 36.03 -47.15 15.73
C LYS A 945 36.64 -45.77 15.56
N HIS A 946 36.73 -44.96 16.57
CA HIS A 946 37.24 -44.90 17.95
C HIS A 946 36.86 -43.54 18.56
N ASN A 947 36.62 -43.39 19.74
CA ASN A 947 37.00 -43.50 21.16
C ASN A 947 36.63 -42.23 21.89
N LYS A 948 35.90 -42.40 22.98
CA LYS A 948 36.29 -42.33 24.42
C LYS A 948 36.39 -40.87 24.95
N GLU A 949 35.99 -40.50 26.13
CA GLU A 949 35.71 -41.06 27.43
C GLU A 949 34.89 -40.04 28.25
N LYS A 950 33.87 -40.47 29.01
CA LYS A 950 33.82 -40.64 30.49
C LYS A 950 33.77 -39.32 31.27
N GLU A 951 33.05 -39.12 32.33
CA GLU A 951 32.54 -39.87 33.47
C GLU A 951 31.47 -39.06 34.16
N LYS A 952 30.29 -39.59 34.61
CA LYS A 952 29.97 -40.08 35.97
C LYS A 952 30.03 -38.97 37.06
N GLU A 953 29.16 -38.85 37.99
CA GLU A 953 28.39 -39.73 38.89
C GLU A 953 27.33 -38.87 39.63
N LYS A 954 26.19 -39.44 39.88
CA LYS A 954 25.52 -40.04 41.06
C LYS A 954 24.85 -39.04 42.04
N LYS A 955 23.57 -39.33 42.24
CA LYS A 955 22.91 -39.86 43.44
C LYS A 955 22.83 -38.92 44.66
N GLU A 956 21.81 -38.83 45.42
CA GLU A 956 20.77 -39.64 46.01
C GLU A 956 19.74 -38.75 46.73
N LYS A 957 18.47 -39.10 46.71
CA LYS A 957 17.53 -39.42 47.83
C LYS A 957 17.54 -38.45 49.04
N ASP A 958 16.44 -38.14 49.66
CA ASP A 958 15.38 -38.90 50.28
C ASP A 958 14.22 -38.00 50.81
N LYS A 959 13.00 -38.46 50.73
CA LYS A 959 11.91 -38.66 51.64
C LYS A 959 11.59 -37.68 52.78
N GLY A 960 10.30 -37.49 52.89
CA GLY A 960 9.53 -37.29 54.14
C GLY A 960 8.30 -36.44 53.92
N LYS A 961 7.06 -36.90 53.70
CA LYS A 961 6.03 -37.34 54.63
C LYS A 961 5.82 -36.34 55.79
N ASP A 962 4.72 -35.78 56.02
CA ASP A 962 3.40 -36.25 56.53
C ASP A 962 2.44 -35.05 56.64
N LYS A 963 1.17 -35.24 56.21
CA LYS A 963 -0.04 -35.28 57.05
C LYS A 963 -0.28 -34.08 58.01
N GLU A 964 -1.42 -33.51 58.12
CA GLU A 964 -2.80 -33.90 58.33
C GLU A 964 -3.65 -32.62 58.47
N LYS A 965 -4.84 -32.68 57.88
CA LYS A 965 -6.17 -32.62 58.51
C LYS A 965 -6.63 -31.27 59.13
N ASP A 966 -7.68 -30.89 58.74
CA ASP A 966 -9.12 -30.94 59.13
C ASP A 966 -9.74 -29.61 59.54
N ASN A 967 -10.90 -29.51 58.97
CA ASN A 967 -12.19 -29.11 59.60
C ASN A 967 -12.69 -27.67 59.48
N LYS A 968 -13.73 -27.60 58.65
CA LYS A 968 -15.16 -27.41 59.02
C LYS A 968 -15.64 -25.99 59.36
N LYS A 969 -16.67 -25.69 58.55
CA LYS A 969 -18.01 -25.20 59.00
C LYS A 969 -18.04 -23.71 59.43
N ASP A 970 -19.00 -22.96 59.14
CA ASP A 970 -20.40 -22.99 58.73
C ASP A 970 -20.86 -21.55 58.47
N LYS A 971 -21.84 -21.43 57.58
CA LYS A 971 -23.09 -20.67 57.72
C LYS A 971 -23.02 -19.21 58.22
N ASP A 972 -23.71 -18.31 57.66
CA ASP A 972 -25.11 -18.12 57.33
C ASP A 972 -25.31 -16.73 56.70
N SER A 973 -26.12 -16.72 55.67
CA SER A 973 -27.33 -15.92 55.42
C SER A 973 -27.46 -14.54 56.06
N SER A 974 -27.75 -13.56 55.24
CA SER A 974 -29.07 -12.89 55.29
C SER A 974 -29.24 -11.86 54.17
N ALA A 975 -30.33 -12.03 53.52
CA ALA A 975 -30.98 -11.07 52.66
C ALA A 975 -31.48 -9.85 53.43
N LEU A 976 -31.58 -8.72 52.80
CA LEU A 976 -32.70 -7.81 53.01
C LEU A 976 -32.85 -6.84 51.81
N LYS A 977 -34.05 -6.85 51.38
CA LYS A 977 -34.85 -6.13 50.43
C LYS A 977 -35.10 -4.65 50.77
N ILE A 978 -35.46 -3.90 49.71
CA ILE A 978 -36.54 -2.88 49.60
C ILE A 978 -36.15 -1.49 50.13
N LYS A 979 -36.33 -0.39 49.33
CA LYS A 979 -37.56 0.22 48.83
C LYS A 979 -37.26 1.46 47.98
N ASP A 980 -38.17 1.66 47.05
CA ASP A 980 -38.50 2.91 46.38
C ASP A 980 -38.69 4.10 47.30
N GLU A 981 -38.40 5.28 46.82
CA GLU A 981 -39.34 6.40 46.94
C GLU A 981 -38.98 7.56 46.00
N THR A 982 -39.99 7.98 45.36
CA THR A 982 -40.30 9.06 44.44
C THR A 982 -40.19 10.47 45.04
N LEU A 983 -40.19 11.43 44.09
CA LEU A 983 -40.75 12.81 44.12
C LEU A 983 -39.70 13.93 44.15
N SER A 984 -39.58 14.63 43.07
CA SER A 984 -40.31 15.81 42.49
C SER A 984 -39.56 17.14 42.64
N SER A 985 -39.61 17.82 41.57
CA SER A 985 -39.90 19.24 41.29
C SER A 985 -38.70 20.12 40.88
N ALA A 986 -38.68 20.44 39.61
CA ALA A 986 -38.89 21.75 38.94
C ALA A 986 -37.87 22.86 39.20
N SER A 987 -37.20 23.26 38.13
CA SER A 987 -37.36 24.63 37.58
C SER A 987 -36.52 24.83 36.29
N SER A 988 -37.23 25.28 35.34
CA SER A 988 -36.96 25.90 34.05
C SER A 988 -35.72 26.81 33.92
N SER A 989 -34.99 26.66 32.84
CA SER A 989 -34.53 27.80 32.01
C SER A 989 -34.40 27.34 30.58
N GLN A 990 -35.19 27.92 29.73
CA GLN A 990 -35.22 27.83 28.28
C GLN A 990 -34.03 28.55 27.67
N SER A 991 -33.40 27.94 26.69
CA SER A 991 -32.74 28.65 25.57
C SER A 991 -33.08 27.94 24.27
N PRO A 992 -33.21 28.65 23.13
CA PRO A 992 -34.06 28.26 22.04
C PRO A 992 -33.36 27.28 21.08
N GLU A 993 -34.11 26.28 20.64
CA GLU A 993 -33.82 25.43 19.51
C GLU A 993 -33.82 26.23 18.20
N PRO A 994 -32.91 25.93 17.27
CA PRO A 994 -33.11 26.32 15.89
C PRO A 994 -34.01 25.29 15.22
N THR A 995 -35.20 25.70 14.91
CA THR A 995 -36.12 25.06 13.95
C THR A 995 -35.43 24.86 12.62
N VAL A 996 -35.06 23.60 12.36
CA VAL A 996 -34.69 23.16 11.00
C VAL A 996 -35.96 22.66 10.34
N THR A 997 -36.46 23.49 9.45
CA THR A 997 -37.58 23.21 8.54
C THR A 997 -37.20 22.05 7.62
N ASN A 998 -38.07 21.06 7.54
CA ASN A 998 -38.08 19.89 6.67
C ASN A 998 -38.32 20.23 5.19
N GLU A 999 -37.52 21.13 4.58
CA GLU A 999 -37.73 21.53 3.18
C GLU A 999 -36.47 21.41 2.31
N PHE A 1000 -35.71 20.30 2.40
CA PHE A 1000 -34.58 20.11 1.50
C PHE A 1000 -34.45 18.65 1.00
N LEU A 1001 -35.53 18.13 0.40
CA LEU A 1001 -35.39 16.91 -0.41
C LEU A 1001 -36.00 16.99 -1.81
N PHE A 1002 -36.77 18.07 -2.14
CA PHE A 1002 -37.22 18.32 -3.53
C PHE A 1002 -37.56 19.83 -3.68
N PRO A 1003 -37.10 20.52 -4.72
CA PRO A 1003 -37.97 21.24 -5.62
C PRO A 1003 -38.29 20.42 -6.82
#